data_e6c0d99dab870328ace5252a738941d6
#
_entry.id   e6c0d99dab870328ace5252a738941d6
#
_cell.length_a   1.000
_cell.length_b   1.000
_cell.length_c   1.000
_cell.angle_alpha   90.00
_cell.angle_beta   90.00
_cell.angle_gamma   90.00
#
_symmetry.space_group_name_H-M   'P 1'
#
loop_
_entity.id
_entity.type
_entity.pdbx_description
1 polymer ?
#
loop_
_entity_poly.entity_id
_entity_poly.type
_entity_poly.pdbx_seq_one_letter_code
_entity_poly.pdbx_strand_id
1 'polypeptide(L)'
;MATMMLLSNGQASVNVFTVKGRVTDKAGRGISGVVVNNGMAFTRTDANGYWTLRTDTFVSKFISISTPAAYKLPSKNGIASGFYVPVRTAVSSKSCNFVLEKRTKPADRFSYIAISDPQMLDAADMKRWNTELVPDMRAVVDSLSKTREVVGITVGDIVFDNLPLLRSYAASFKNMKITMFQCIGNHDFDKRYKGLNNARLGAGAYGEMAYAAVFGPTDYSFNIGKAHVVTLKNINYKGNKAYVETLTENQLRWLANDLKFVPKGSLVILNMHAAAWNKDDPAQNMRGAASLQKLLEGYKVHVFCGHTHYFQNVVVNSNLYQHNIGAASGAWWNGWLNRCGAPNGYMVVDVNGNSVEWQYKATGFPFSRQMTLYDKGDFGTQPGYVVANIWDYDPACKVEWYQDGKLMGTMQRFTGVDFEFGSRTLAAGRPANTSHLFRCKPAGNYKEIKVVMTNRFGRTVSDVIRPRVSVIAHRGGAGLYPENTIEAMLNAVKLGVTDLEMDLYVTKDGVVVVSHDPYVKGYGQKYPIYSLTWKQLSAKVIGNVKDPAFPDSKRLYTHVPMVTALIDSVETYCRQHRLAPVRYTIEIKSDAALDGKLTPDYKTFADQCIKALSTRNLGSRLLVQSFDVRTLKYLHAKYPQMRLLYLIDNTSGGYDAAMTKLGFVPYAVGPDYPMVNAAFVAKAKSAGMRVIPYTVDTKADAQKMVKAGVNAIITNYPDRMFGWIGK
;
A
#
# COMPACT_ATOMS: atom_id res chain seq x y z
N MET A 1 47.85 -9.60 -60.92
CA MET A 1 47.00 -8.40 -60.83
C MET A 1 46.27 -8.44 -59.49
N ALA A 2 46.77 -7.70 -58.53
CA ALA A 2 46.18 -7.61 -57.23
C ALA A 2 45.31 -6.34 -57.17
N THR A 3 43.98 -6.50 -57.04
CA THR A 3 43.05 -5.40 -56.94
C THR A 3 43.02 -4.93 -55.50
N MET A 4 43.58 -3.78 -55.26
CA MET A 4 43.54 -3.09 -53.94
C MET A 4 42.16 -2.54 -53.74
N MET A 5 41.38 -3.12 -52.80
CA MET A 5 40.12 -2.51 -52.27
C MET A 5 40.52 -1.35 -51.36
N LEU A 6 40.23 -0.15 -51.77
CA LEU A 6 40.25 1.05 -50.96
C LEU A 6 39.12 0.97 -49.96
N LEU A 7 39.43 0.71 -48.69
CA LEU A 7 38.53 0.93 -47.56
C LEU A 7 38.37 2.45 -47.39
N SER A 8 37.23 2.98 -47.81
CA SER A 8 36.85 4.33 -47.50
C SER A 8 36.66 4.45 -45.98
N ASN A 9 37.56 5.16 -45.32
CA ASN A 9 37.38 5.64 -43.96
C ASN A 9 36.13 6.52 -43.91
N GLY A 10 35.00 5.93 -43.55
CA GLY A 10 33.80 6.68 -43.21
C GLY A 10 34.07 7.56 -41.99
N GLN A 11 34.36 8.84 -42.23
CA GLN A 11 34.35 9.85 -41.19
C GLN A 11 32.97 9.80 -40.53
N ALA A 12 32.94 9.37 -39.26
CA ALA A 12 31.72 9.50 -38.44
C ALA A 12 31.33 10.97 -38.47
N SER A 13 30.17 11.29 -39.03
CA SER A 13 29.65 12.65 -39.06
C SER A 13 29.60 13.18 -37.62
N VAL A 14 30.36 14.25 -37.36
CA VAL A 14 30.42 14.88 -36.04
C VAL A 14 29.09 15.62 -35.84
N ASN A 15 28.17 15.04 -35.03
CA ASN A 15 26.91 15.63 -34.72
C ASN A 15 27.01 16.70 -33.61
N VAL A 16 28.16 17.40 -33.55
CA VAL A 16 28.39 18.44 -32.53
C VAL A 16 28.06 19.80 -33.09
N PHE A 17 27.13 20.48 -32.44
CA PHE A 17 26.67 21.81 -32.79
C PHE A 17 26.95 22.79 -31.66
N THR A 18 27.12 24.06 -31.98
CA THR A 18 27.07 25.15 -30.99
C THR A 18 25.66 25.62 -30.88
N VAL A 19 25.05 25.36 -29.71
CA VAL A 19 23.73 25.84 -29.34
C VAL A 19 23.92 27.10 -28.48
N LYS A 20 23.11 28.12 -28.76
CA LYS A 20 23.14 29.40 -28.03
C LYS A 20 21.70 29.83 -27.70
N GLY A 21 21.54 30.65 -26.71
CA GLY A 21 20.24 31.17 -26.32
C GLY A 21 20.34 32.28 -25.27
N ARG A 22 19.18 32.67 -24.79
CA ARG A 22 19.05 33.71 -23.77
C ARG A 22 18.05 33.27 -22.70
N VAL A 23 18.35 33.57 -21.44
CA VAL A 23 17.39 33.44 -20.34
C VAL A 23 16.96 34.82 -19.92
N THR A 24 15.65 35.09 -19.94
CA THR A 24 15.06 36.38 -19.63
C THR A 24 13.95 36.27 -18.61
N ASP A 25 13.61 37.40 -17.98
CA ASP A 25 12.34 37.56 -17.28
C ASP A 25 11.19 37.88 -18.28
N LYS A 26 9.96 37.95 -17.78
CA LYS A 26 8.77 38.28 -18.60
C LYS A 26 8.84 39.68 -19.23
N ALA A 27 9.67 40.60 -18.70
CA ALA A 27 9.89 41.93 -19.27
C ALA A 27 11.02 41.92 -20.33
N GLY A 28 11.59 40.79 -20.67
CA GLY A 28 12.68 40.65 -21.64
C GLY A 28 14.06 40.99 -21.10
N ARG A 29 14.21 41.25 -19.79
CA ARG A 29 15.52 41.54 -19.17
C ARG A 29 16.30 40.26 -18.99
N GLY A 30 17.58 40.28 -19.33
CA GLY A 30 18.46 39.11 -19.18
C GLY A 30 18.64 38.72 -17.70
N ILE A 31 18.71 37.41 -17.46
CA ILE A 31 18.97 36.84 -16.13
C ILE A 31 20.38 36.26 -16.12
N SER A 32 21.26 36.87 -15.33
CA SER A 32 22.66 36.43 -15.17
C SER A 32 22.78 35.21 -14.26
N GLY A 33 23.82 34.38 -14.51
CA GLY A 33 24.23 33.30 -13.62
C GLY A 33 23.35 32.03 -13.66
N VAL A 34 22.35 31.96 -14.55
CA VAL A 34 21.52 30.78 -14.70
C VAL A 34 22.35 29.63 -15.25
N VAL A 35 22.34 28.50 -14.57
CA VAL A 35 23.03 27.29 -15.01
C VAL A 35 22.26 26.65 -16.15
N VAL A 36 22.94 26.39 -17.27
CA VAL A 36 22.40 25.72 -18.46
C VAL A 36 23.22 24.47 -18.73
N ASN A 37 22.58 23.36 -19.03
CA ASN A 37 23.28 22.11 -19.36
C ASN A 37 22.57 21.34 -20.48
N ASN A 38 23.30 20.41 -21.11
CA ASN A 38 22.80 19.51 -22.15
C ASN A 38 22.86 18.03 -21.72
N GLY A 39 22.97 17.76 -20.42
CA GLY A 39 23.15 16.43 -19.87
C GLY A 39 24.61 15.96 -19.80
N MET A 40 25.56 16.69 -20.45
CA MET A 40 27.00 16.37 -20.48
C MET A 40 27.86 17.54 -20.03
N ALA A 41 27.57 18.73 -20.54
CA ALA A 41 28.33 19.97 -20.31
C ALA A 41 27.44 21.03 -19.69
N PHE A 42 28.08 21.94 -18.96
CA PHE A 42 27.44 23.02 -18.21
C PHE A 42 28.04 24.37 -18.61
N THR A 43 27.19 25.40 -18.61
CA THR A 43 27.59 26.82 -18.76
C THR A 43 26.71 27.67 -17.85
N ARG A 44 27.02 28.97 -17.77
CA ARG A 44 26.16 29.99 -17.11
C ARG A 44 25.83 31.11 -18.06
N THR A 45 24.67 31.72 -17.85
CA THR A 45 24.33 32.96 -18.56
C THR A 45 25.23 34.12 -18.13
N ASP A 46 25.58 34.97 -19.09
CA ASP A 46 26.28 36.24 -18.85
C ASP A 46 25.37 37.33 -18.21
N ALA A 47 25.88 38.56 -18.04
CA ALA A 47 25.13 39.68 -17.46
C ALA A 47 23.85 40.03 -18.23
N ASN A 48 23.79 39.75 -19.53
CA ASN A 48 22.65 39.99 -20.41
C ASN A 48 21.75 38.78 -20.61
N GLY A 49 22.04 37.69 -19.91
CA GLY A 49 21.28 36.43 -19.98
C GLY A 49 21.67 35.52 -21.14
N TYR A 50 22.72 35.85 -21.92
CA TYR A 50 23.16 34.99 -23.03
C TYR A 50 24.02 33.84 -22.56
N TRP A 51 23.91 32.72 -23.28
CA TRP A 51 24.70 31.50 -23.05
C TRP A 51 25.03 30.80 -24.38
N THR A 52 26.08 29.98 -24.33
CA THR A 52 26.53 29.16 -25.45
C THR A 52 27.02 27.81 -24.93
N LEU A 53 26.70 26.73 -25.64
CA LEU A 53 27.07 25.36 -25.26
C LEU A 53 27.33 24.49 -26.49
N ARG A 54 28.46 23.76 -26.50
CA ARG A 54 28.70 22.72 -27.49
C ARG A 54 27.88 21.48 -27.14
N THR A 55 27.15 20.97 -28.12
CA THR A 55 26.14 19.91 -27.88
C THR A 55 26.28 18.82 -28.96
N ASP A 56 26.47 17.60 -28.55
CA ASP A 56 26.35 16.43 -29.40
C ASP A 56 24.88 15.98 -29.45
N THR A 57 24.25 16.18 -30.60
CA THR A 57 22.82 15.88 -30.80
C THR A 57 22.48 14.39 -30.74
N PHE A 58 23.49 13.53 -30.80
CA PHE A 58 23.34 12.09 -30.69
C PHE A 58 23.20 11.67 -29.22
N VAL A 59 24.00 12.26 -28.33
CA VAL A 59 24.04 11.90 -26.90
C VAL A 59 23.07 12.75 -26.08
N SER A 60 23.05 14.06 -26.34
CA SER A 60 22.21 15.03 -25.61
C SER A 60 20.79 15.03 -26.17
N LYS A 61 19.79 14.87 -25.29
CA LYS A 61 18.38 14.87 -25.67
C LYS A 61 17.70 16.22 -25.43
N PHE A 62 18.12 16.93 -24.38
CA PHE A 62 17.56 18.20 -23.94
C PHE A 62 18.66 19.22 -23.63
N ILE A 63 18.33 20.50 -23.85
CA ILE A 63 18.97 21.60 -23.17
C ILE A 63 18.06 21.97 -22.01
N SER A 64 18.60 22.06 -20.82
CA SER A 64 17.83 22.41 -19.60
C SER A 64 18.52 23.49 -18.78
N ILE A 65 17.72 24.21 -17.99
CA ILE A 65 18.19 25.17 -17.01
C ILE A 65 17.93 24.68 -15.61
N SER A 66 18.85 24.96 -14.69
CA SER A 66 18.58 24.88 -13.25
C SER A 66 17.90 26.19 -12.82
N THR A 67 16.57 26.18 -12.68
CA THR A 67 15.79 27.38 -12.36
C THR A 67 16.30 28.00 -11.04
N PRO A 68 16.71 29.29 -11.04
CA PRO A 68 17.20 29.94 -9.81
C PRO A 68 16.08 30.16 -8.78
N ALA A 69 16.42 30.13 -7.49
CA ALA A 69 15.47 30.24 -6.38
C ALA A 69 14.63 31.53 -6.38
N ALA A 70 15.15 32.60 -6.96
CA ALA A 70 14.43 33.86 -7.10
C ALA A 70 13.27 33.84 -8.12
N TYR A 71 13.14 32.78 -8.88
CA TYR A 71 12.13 32.63 -9.94
C TYR A 71 11.17 31.47 -9.63
N LYS A 72 9.90 31.64 -10.06
CA LYS A 72 8.90 30.57 -9.96
C LYS A 72 9.32 29.37 -10.80
N LEU A 73 9.02 28.20 -10.33
CA LEU A 73 9.25 26.96 -11.08
C LEU A 73 8.26 26.90 -12.25
N PRO A 74 8.75 26.83 -13.51
CA PRO A 74 7.87 26.82 -14.67
C PRO A 74 7.05 25.55 -14.71
N SER A 75 5.74 25.69 -14.94
CA SER A 75 4.83 24.53 -15.01
C SER A 75 3.67 24.80 -15.96
N LYS A 76 3.08 23.70 -16.48
CA LYS A 76 1.84 23.72 -17.27
C LYS A 76 0.90 22.66 -16.72
N ASN A 77 -0.32 23.06 -16.36
CA ASN A 77 -1.33 22.16 -15.81
C ASN A 77 -0.84 21.36 -14.56
N GLY A 78 -0.04 21.98 -13.71
CA GLY A 78 0.51 21.36 -12.50
C GLY A 78 1.77 20.51 -12.73
N ILE A 79 2.19 20.27 -13.99
CA ILE A 79 3.41 19.53 -14.32
C ILE A 79 4.54 20.49 -14.66
N ALA A 80 5.72 20.26 -14.10
CA ALA A 80 6.92 21.04 -14.36
C ALA A 80 7.27 21.00 -15.86
N SER A 81 7.47 22.16 -16.46
CA SER A 81 7.73 22.31 -17.89
C SER A 81 8.39 23.66 -18.16
N GLY A 82 8.89 23.90 -19.38
CA GLY A 82 9.48 25.21 -19.73
C GLY A 82 10.88 25.47 -19.16
N PHE A 83 11.47 24.53 -18.42
CA PHE A 83 12.85 24.55 -17.98
C PHE A 83 13.79 23.74 -18.90
N TYR A 84 13.26 23.13 -19.95
CA TYR A 84 13.99 22.36 -20.95
C TYR A 84 13.44 22.54 -22.36
N VAL A 85 14.31 22.30 -23.35
CA VAL A 85 13.98 22.27 -24.79
C VAL A 85 14.65 21.05 -25.40
N PRO A 86 13.96 20.26 -26.27
CA PRO A 86 14.61 19.18 -27.02
C PRO A 86 15.79 19.69 -27.85
N VAL A 87 16.93 19.00 -27.81
CA VAL A 87 18.15 19.43 -28.53
C VAL A 87 17.89 19.59 -30.02
N ARG A 88 17.11 18.70 -30.64
CA ARG A 88 16.76 18.81 -32.06
C ARG A 88 16.03 20.12 -32.36
N THR A 89 15.12 20.53 -31.50
CA THR A 89 14.42 21.83 -31.62
C THR A 89 15.39 22.99 -31.45
N ALA A 90 16.27 22.93 -30.44
CA ALA A 90 17.26 23.98 -30.17
C ALA A 90 18.23 24.17 -31.35
N VAL A 91 18.64 23.09 -32.02
CA VAL A 91 19.54 23.12 -33.19
C VAL A 91 18.80 23.65 -34.42
N SER A 92 17.55 23.17 -34.69
CA SER A 92 16.78 23.59 -35.87
C SER A 92 16.35 25.05 -35.80
N SER A 93 15.99 25.54 -34.61
CA SER A 93 15.59 26.95 -34.41
C SER A 93 16.80 27.92 -34.36
N LYS A 94 18.02 27.43 -34.32
CA LYS A 94 19.28 28.20 -34.11
C LYS A 94 19.30 29.06 -32.82
N SER A 95 18.31 28.90 -31.96
CA SER A 95 18.17 29.64 -30.72
C SER A 95 17.40 28.82 -29.68
N CYS A 96 17.85 28.85 -28.42
CA CYS A 96 17.22 28.15 -27.31
C CYS A 96 17.02 29.13 -26.12
N ASN A 97 15.85 29.73 -26.07
CA ASN A 97 15.53 30.76 -25.07
C ASN A 97 14.63 30.23 -23.97
N PHE A 98 14.82 30.77 -22.78
CA PHE A 98 13.99 30.48 -21.61
C PHE A 98 13.44 31.79 -21.03
N VAL A 99 12.18 31.78 -20.60
CA VAL A 99 11.54 32.93 -19.95
C VAL A 99 11.10 32.50 -18.56
N LEU A 100 11.55 33.24 -17.54
CA LEU A 100 11.23 32.95 -16.14
C LEU A 100 10.41 34.07 -15.51
N GLU A 101 9.53 33.71 -14.59
CA GLU A 101 8.75 34.67 -13.79
C GLU A 101 9.41 34.85 -12.43
N LYS A 102 9.80 36.10 -12.12
CA LYS A 102 10.39 36.44 -10.83
C LYS A 102 9.38 36.25 -9.70
N ARG A 103 9.79 35.65 -8.57
CA ARG A 103 8.97 35.56 -7.36
C ARG A 103 8.72 36.91 -6.77
N THR A 104 7.55 37.13 -6.22
CA THR A 104 7.21 38.38 -5.46
C THR A 104 7.74 38.31 -4.02
N LYS A 105 7.91 37.10 -3.48
CA LYS A 105 8.45 36.83 -2.15
C LYS A 105 9.42 35.64 -2.21
N PRO A 106 10.49 35.62 -1.41
CA PRO A 106 11.35 34.45 -1.26
C PRO A 106 10.53 33.21 -0.86
N ALA A 107 10.93 32.02 -1.35
CA ALA A 107 10.32 30.74 -0.99
C ALA A 107 11.19 29.98 0.01
N ASP A 108 11.73 30.65 1.03
CA ASP A 108 12.60 30.03 2.05
C ASP A 108 11.85 28.97 2.86
N ARG A 109 10.53 29.10 2.96
CA ARG A 109 9.65 28.06 3.47
C ARG A 109 8.73 27.56 2.36
N PHE A 110 8.77 26.27 2.09
CA PHE A 110 7.90 25.59 1.12
C PHE A 110 7.53 24.20 1.61
N SER A 111 6.47 23.61 1.04
CA SER A 111 6.13 22.20 1.27
C SER A 111 6.53 21.38 0.06
N TYR A 112 7.07 20.18 0.33
CA TYR A 112 7.47 19.22 -0.68
C TYR A 112 6.63 17.96 -0.54
N ILE A 113 5.85 17.61 -1.57
CA ILE A 113 5.02 16.40 -1.61
C ILE A 113 5.79 15.34 -2.37
N ALA A 114 6.12 14.25 -1.72
CA ALA A 114 6.84 13.16 -2.37
C ALA A 114 5.95 11.91 -2.47
N ILE A 115 5.72 11.46 -3.70
CA ILE A 115 4.88 10.31 -4.07
C ILE A 115 5.78 9.24 -4.66
N SER A 116 5.49 7.98 -4.39
CA SER A 116 6.19 6.84 -4.97
C SER A 116 5.20 5.85 -5.59
N ASP A 117 5.62 5.22 -6.67
CA ASP A 117 4.99 4.02 -7.23
C ASP A 117 3.45 4.10 -7.39
N PRO A 118 2.92 5.05 -8.15
CA PRO A 118 1.51 5.04 -8.52
C PRO A 118 1.11 3.79 -9.32
N GLN A 119 2.01 3.25 -10.14
CA GLN A 119 1.95 1.96 -10.84
C GLN A 119 0.59 1.61 -11.46
N MET A 120 0.03 2.52 -12.23
CA MET A 120 -1.25 2.31 -12.89
C MET A 120 -1.10 1.36 -14.08
N LEU A 121 -1.79 0.21 -14.04
CA LEU A 121 -1.81 -0.78 -15.09
C LEU A 121 -2.93 -0.51 -16.09
N ASP A 122 -4.11 -0.13 -15.61
CA ASP A 122 -5.32 -0.03 -16.41
C ASP A 122 -6.28 1.09 -15.94
N ALA A 123 -7.49 1.09 -16.49
CA ALA A 123 -8.53 2.08 -16.15
C ALA A 123 -9.06 1.92 -14.71
N ALA A 124 -9.00 0.71 -14.13
CA ALA A 124 -9.44 0.48 -12.76
C ALA A 124 -8.46 1.12 -11.76
N ASP A 125 -7.16 0.96 -11.99
CA ASP A 125 -6.13 1.60 -11.20
C ASP A 125 -6.19 3.13 -11.34
N MET A 126 -6.36 3.64 -12.57
CA MET A 126 -6.56 5.08 -12.81
C MET A 126 -7.80 5.61 -12.10
N LYS A 127 -8.87 4.83 -12.02
CA LYS A 127 -10.07 5.22 -11.25
C LYS A 127 -9.74 5.35 -9.76
N ARG A 128 -9.04 4.38 -9.17
CA ARG A 128 -8.61 4.43 -7.76
C ARG A 128 -7.69 5.61 -7.50
N TRP A 129 -6.69 5.83 -8.36
CA TRP A 129 -5.82 7.01 -8.31
C TRP A 129 -6.63 8.30 -8.24
N ASN A 130 -7.59 8.48 -9.17
CA ASN A 130 -8.38 9.70 -9.28
C ASN A 130 -9.45 9.87 -8.17
N THR A 131 -9.94 8.77 -7.57
CA THR A 131 -11.01 8.82 -6.56
C THR A 131 -10.54 8.66 -5.13
N GLU A 132 -9.34 8.11 -4.91
CA GLU A 132 -8.78 7.88 -3.58
C GLU A 132 -7.65 8.88 -3.28
N LEU A 133 -6.52 8.81 -3.99
CA LEU A 133 -5.31 9.57 -3.66
C LEU A 133 -5.38 11.03 -4.13
N VAL A 134 -5.81 11.31 -5.36
CA VAL A 134 -5.85 12.67 -5.91
C VAL A 134 -6.71 13.62 -5.09
N PRO A 135 -7.93 13.26 -4.63
CA PRO A 135 -8.74 14.13 -3.76
C PRO A 135 -8.10 14.36 -2.38
N ASP A 136 -7.50 13.33 -1.78
CA ASP A 136 -6.79 13.44 -0.51
C ASP A 136 -5.60 14.40 -0.62
N MET A 137 -4.76 14.22 -1.63
CA MET A 137 -3.61 15.08 -1.91
C MET A 137 -4.03 16.51 -2.23
N ARG A 138 -5.10 16.70 -3.03
CA ARG A 138 -5.63 18.03 -3.34
C ARG A 138 -6.04 18.78 -2.08
N ALA A 139 -6.73 18.14 -1.15
CA ALA A 139 -7.12 18.75 0.12
C ALA A 139 -5.89 19.20 0.94
N VAL A 140 -4.83 18.40 0.98
CA VAL A 140 -3.57 18.74 1.63
C VAL A 140 -2.89 19.91 0.92
N VAL A 141 -2.76 19.88 -0.40
CA VAL A 141 -2.14 20.96 -1.21
C VAL A 141 -2.92 22.27 -1.06
N ASP A 142 -4.26 22.22 -1.12
CA ASP A 142 -5.10 23.41 -0.95
C ASP A 142 -4.94 24.04 0.45
N SER A 143 -4.74 23.22 1.47
CA SER A 143 -4.45 23.70 2.82
C SER A 143 -3.07 24.38 2.90
N LEU A 144 -2.02 23.69 2.41
CA LEU A 144 -0.63 24.15 2.48
C LEU A 144 -0.39 25.40 1.62
N SER A 145 -0.99 25.45 0.43
CA SER A 145 -0.82 26.56 -0.54
C SER A 145 -1.38 27.89 -0.07
N LYS A 146 -2.16 27.92 1.02
CA LYS A 146 -2.62 29.16 1.65
C LYS A 146 -1.47 29.96 2.28
N THR A 147 -0.41 29.30 2.72
CA THR A 147 0.67 29.91 3.50
C THR A 147 2.04 29.85 2.84
N ARG A 148 2.25 28.92 1.87
CA ARG A 148 3.55 28.67 1.25
C ARG A 148 3.42 28.00 -0.11
N GLU A 149 4.50 28.05 -0.89
CA GLU A 149 4.57 27.33 -2.16
C GLU A 149 4.59 25.81 -1.92
N VAL A 150 3.91 25.07 -2.79
CA VAL A 150 3.89 23.60 -2.76
C VAL A 150 4.51 23.08 -4.04
N VAL A 151 5.53 22.26 -3.88
CA VAL A 151 6.25 21.56 -4.95
C VAL A 151 6.13 20.08 -4.69
N GLY A 152 6.14 19.24 -5.73
CA GLY A 152 6.07 17.80 -5.55
C GLY A 152 6.96 17.04 -6.51
N ILE A 153 7.18 15.79 -6.17
CA ILE A 153 7.89 14.79 -6.96
C ILE A 153 7.13 13.47 -6.95
N THR A 154 7.10 12.78 -8.08
CA THR A 154 6.84 11.34 -8.12
C THR A 154 8.14 10.62 -8.43
N VAL A 155 8.59 9.77 -7.51
CA VAL A 155 9.89 9.12 -7.59
C VAL A 155 9.85 7.81 -8.39
N GLY A 156 9.14 7.81 -9.53
CA GLY A 156 9.15 6.72 -10.51
C GLY A 156 8.03 5.71 -10.38
N ASP A 157 8.03 4.76 -11.31
CA ASP A 157 6.99 3.74 -11.51
C ASP A 157 5.59 4.36 -11.53
N ILE A 158 5.45 5.38 -12.37
CA ILE A 158 4.19 6.12 -12.56
C ILE A 158 3.13 5.18 -13.11
N VAL A 159 3.51 4.36 -14.09
CA VAL A 159 2.65 3.34 -14.70
C VAL A 159 3.24 1.94 -14.48
N PHE A 160 2.44 0.90 -14.68
CA PHE A 160 2.90 -0.49 -14.70
C PHE A 160 2.96 -0.98 -16.15
N ASP A 161 4.04 -0.63 -16.86
CA ASP A 161 4.31 -0.96 -18.26
C ASP A 161 3.28 -0.39 -19.28
N ASN A 162 2.27 0.36 -18.86
CA ASN A 162 1.22 0.94 -19.71
C ASN A 162 1.47 2.44 -19.98
N LEU A 163 2.45 2.72 -20.84
CA LEU A 163 2.95 4.07 -21.12
C LEU A 163 1.90 5.10 -21.58
N PRO A 164 0.83 4.74 -22.34
CA PRO A 164 -0.26 5.68 -22.64
C PRO A 164 -0.87 6.36 -21.41
N LEU A 165 -0.90 5.71 -20.26
CA LEU A 165 -1.43 6.26 -19.01
C LEU A 165 -0.59 7.40 -18.41
N LEU A 166 0.67 7.60 -18.84
CA LEU A 166 1.50 8.74 -18.41
C LEU A 166 0.81 10.09 -18.65
N ARG A 167 0.08 10.23 -19.76
CA ARG A 167 -0.69 11.45 -20.06
C ARG A 167 -1.91 11.62 -19.15
N SER A 168 -2.60 10.53 -18.85
CA SER A 168 -3.74 10.52 -17.92
C SER A 168 -3.32 10.86 -16.50
N TYR A 169 -2.18 10.31 -16.07
CA TYR A 169 -1.55 10.69 -14.80
C TYR A 169 -1.22 12.18 -14.76
N ALA A 170 -0.54 12.71 -15.78
CA ALA A 170 -0.18 14.13 -15.84
C ALA A 170 -1.43 15.04 -15.77
N ALA A 171 -2.54 14.63 -16.39
CA ALA A 171 -3.79 15.38 -16.39
C ALA A 171 -4.44 15.46 -15.00
N SER A 172 -4.17 14.54 -14.08
CA SER A 172 -4.74 14.52 -12.73
C SER A 172 -4.29 15.71 -11.86
N PHE A 173 -3.19 16.37 -12.21
CA PHE A 173 -2.67 17.56 -11.51
C PHE A 173 -3.24 18.89 -12.03
N LYS A 174 -4.04 18.84 -13.09
CA LYS A 174 -4.68 20.05 -13.62
C LYS A 174 -5.50 20.75 -12.53
N ASN A 175 -5.35 22.07 -12.43
CA ASN A 175 -6.00 22.92 -11.41
C ASN A 175 -5.62 22.60 -9.95
N MET A 176 -4.53 21.87 -9.72
CA MET A 176 -3.93 21.72 -8.38
C MET A 176 -2.85 22.78 -8.18
N LYS A 177 -2.82 23.42 -7.00
CA LYS A 177 -1.85 24.50 -6.68
C LYS A 177 -0.46 23.92 -6.32
N ILE A 178 0.09 23.12 -7.22
CA ILE A 178 1.36 22.42 -7.07
C ILE A 178 2.13 22.43 -8.38
N THR A 179 3.45 22.44 -8.31
CA THR A 179 4.32 22.11 -9.44
C THR A 179 4.93 20.72 -9.20
N MET A 180 4.45 19.73 -9.97
CA MET A 180 4.90 18.33 -9.86
C MET A 180 6.04 18.05 -10.83
N PHE A 181 7.11 17.54 -10.30
CA PHE A 181 8.24 16.95 -11.02
C PHE A 181 8.13 15.42 -11.03
N GLN A 182 8.86 14.75 -11.90
CA GLN A 182 8.82 13.29 -12.02
C GLN A 182 10.23 12.71 -12.15
N CYS A 183 10.46 11.57 -11.52
CA CYS A 183 11.56 10.65 -11.80
C CYS A 183 11.04 9.48 -12.62
N ILE A 184 11.87 8.84 -13.41
CA ILE A 184 11.51 7.63 -14.15
C ILE A 184 11.82 6.39 -13.31
N GLY A 185 10.87 5.44 -13.22
CA GLY A 185 11.06 4.11 -12.62
C GLY A 185 11.22 3.01 -13.67
N ASN A 186 11.43 1.77 -13.23
CA ASN A 186 11.65 0.65 -14.14
C ASN A 186 10.42 0.28 -14.97
N HIS A 187 9.21 0.56 -14.51
CA HIS A 187 7.97 0.32 -15.24
C HIS A 187 7.61 1.43 -16.24
N ASP A 188 8.30 2.57 -16.22
CA ASP A 188 8.07 3.70 -17.11
C ASP A 188 8.88 3.62 -18.41
N PHE A 189 9.70 2.56 -18.62
CA PHE A 189 10.44 2.31 -19.86
C PHE A 189 9.60 1.55 -20.86
N ASP A 190 9.81 1.86 -22.15
CA ASP A 190 9.18 1.11 -23.24
C ASP A 190 9.83 -0.27 -23.39
N LYS A 191 9.10 -1.29 -23.03
CA LYS A 191 9.57 -2.70 -23.02
C LYS A 191 9.81 -3.28 -24.41
N ARG A 192 9.37 -2.60 -25.47
CA ARG A 192 9.61 -3.01 -26.87
C ARG A 192 11.07 -2.88 -27.25
N TYR A 193 11.82 -1.95 -26.62
CA TYR A 193 13.23 -1.79 -26.88
C TYR A 193 14.05 -2.85 -26.16
N LYS A 194 14.56 -3.83 -26.95
CA LYS A 194 15.38 -4.96 -26.51
C LYS A 194 16.43 -5.27 -27.59
N GLY A 195 17.43 -6.07 -27.25
CA GLY A 195 18.45 -6.52 -28.24
C GLY A 195 19.38 -5.42 -28.79
N LEU A 196 19.45 -4.26 -28.09
CA LEU A 196 20.24 -3.11 -28.52
C LEU A 196 21.65 -3.08 -27.89
N ASN A 197 22.24 -4.24 -27.57
CA ASN A 197 23.53 -4.32 -26.88
C ASN A 197 24.67 -3.68 -27.66
N ASN A 198 24.61 -3.69 -28.99
CA ASN A 198 25.62 -3.08 -29.89
C ASN A 198 25.21 -1.67 -30.36
N ALA A 199 24.05 -1.15 -29.96
CA ALA A 199 23.65 0.20 -30.31
C ALA A 199 24.38 1.22 -29.44
N ARG A 200 24.88 2.29 -30.05
CA ARG A 200 25.67 3.35 -29.38
C ARG A 200 24.99 3.93 -28.14
N LEU A 201 23.66 4.02 -28.12
CA LEU A 201 22.89 4.56 -27.00
C LEU A 201 22.23 3.49 -26.10
N GLY A 202 22.17 2.25 -26.56
CA GLY A 202 21.57 1.14 -25.82
C GLY A 202 20.05 1.26 -25.55
N ALA A 203 19.47 0.21 -24.97
CA ALA A 203 18.03 0.08 -24.73
C ALA A 203 17.47 1.16 -23.78
N GLY A 204 18.24 1.61 -22.79
CA GLY A 204 17.82 2.63 -21.84
C GLY A 204 17.47 3.96 -22.52
N ALA A 205 18.33 4.41 -23.43
CA ALA A 205 18.13 5.69 -24.13
C ALA A 205 16.89 5.72 -25.05
N TYR A 206 16.54 4.57 -25.64
CA TYR A 206 15.32 4.45 -26.46
C TYR A 206 14.10 4.17 -25.59
N GLY A 207 14.23 3.35 -24.55
CA GLY A 207 13.14 2.96 -23.66
C GLY A 207 12.52 4.13 -22.89
N GLU A 208 13.30 5.18 -22.56
CA GLU A 208 12.80 6.35 -21.84
C GLU A 208 12.09 7.39 -22.74
N MET A 209 12.05 7.20 -24.07
CA MET A 209 11.52 8.22 -24.99
C MET A 209 10.05 8.55 -24.77
N ALA A 210 9.22 7.57 -24.45
CA ALA A 210 7.80 7.77 -24.17
C ALA A 210 7.59 8.60 -22.90
N TYR A 211 8.35 8.33 -21.85
CA TYR A 211 8.39 9.14 -20.63
C TYR A 211 8.85 10.57 -20.93
N ALA A 212 9.96 10.71 -21.63
CA ALA A 212 10.57 11.99 -21.97
C ALA A 212 9.67 12.87 -22.86
N ALA A 213 8.81 12.27 -23.69
CA ALA A 213 7.83 13.00 -24.49
C ALA A 213 6.71 13.66 -23.63
N VAL A 214 6.52 13.21 -22.39
CA VAL A 214 5.51 13.76 -21.47
C VAL A 214 6.17 14.68 -20.44
N PHE A 215 7.30 14.27 -19.87
CA PHE A 215 7.88 14.90 -18.68
C PHE A 215 9.25 15.56 -18.91
N GLY A 216 9.88 15.35 -20.08
CA GLY A 216 11.18 15.92 -20.40
C GLY A 216 12.37 15.11 -19.90
N PRO A 217 13.46 15.77 -19.45
CA PRO A 217 14.70 15.11 -19.05
C PRO A 217 14.52 14.22 -17.82
N THR A 218 15.29 13.14 -17.75
CA THR A 218 15.34 12.21 -16.62
C THR A 218 16.30 12.64 -15.52
N ASP A 219 17.31 13.46 -15.90
CA ASP A 219 18.31 14.00 -14.98
C ASP A 219 18.25 15.54 -15.07
N TYR A 220 17.97 16.21 -13.97
CA TYR A 220 17.80 17.67 -13.92
C TYR A 220 17.90 18.20 -12.49
N SER A 221 18.06 19.53 -12.36
CA SER A 221 18.04 20.22 -11.08
C SER A 221 17.29 21.54 -11.13
N PHE A 222 16.90 22.04 -9.97
CA PHE A 222 16.35 23.39 -9.77
C PHE A 222 16.59 23.87 -8.35
N ASN A 223 16.34 25.17 -8.10
CA ASN A 223 16.51 25.76 -6.77
C ASN A 223 15.20 26.35 -6.28
N ILE A 224 14.92 26.17 -4.98
CA ILE A 224 13.78 26.78 -4.29
C ILE A 224 14.19 27.14 -2.86
N GLY A 225 13.98 28.39 -2.44
CA GLY A 225 14.48 28.87 -1.17
C GLY A 225 15.99 28.65 -1.06
N LYS A 226 16.43 27.97 0.01
CA LYS A 226 17.83 27.55 0.20
C LYS A 226 18.14 26.15 -0.27
N ALA A 227 17.15 25.43 -0.79
CA ALA A 227 17.34 24.05 -1.25
C ALA A 227 17.75 24.00 -2.73
N HIS A 228 18.69 23.11 -3.02
CA HIS A 228 19.01 22.63 -4.34
C HIS A 228 18.36 21.26 -4.54
N VAL A 229 17.48 21.12 -5.51
CA VAL A 229 16.73 19.89 -5.77
C VAL A 229 17.26 19.23 -7.03
N VAL A 230 17.63 17.97 -6.91
CA VAL A 230 18.20 17.15 -7.98
C VAL A 230 17.32 15.93 -8.21
N THR A 231 17.08 15.57 -9.46
CA THR A 231 16.45 14.30 -9.84
C THR A 231 17.37 13.55 -10.76
N LEU A 232 17.62 12.27 -10.44
CA LEU A 232 18.50 11.38 -11.22
C LEU A 232 17.81 10.06 -11.50
N LYS A 233 17.85 9.64 -12.75
CA LYS A 233 17.46 8.30 -13.15
C LYS A 233 18.48 7.29 -12.63
N ASN A 234 18.13 6.44 -11.67
CA ASN A 234 19.02 5.38 -11.18
C ASN A 234 18.58 3.96 -11.62
N ILE A 235 17.75 3.88 -12.65
CA ILE A 235 17.40 2.65 -13.35
C ILE A 235 18.16 2.58 -14.66
N ASN A 236 19.19 1.75 -14.74
CA ASN A 236 19.94 1.48 -15.95
C ASN A 236 19.28 0.32 -16.72
N TYR A 237 18.28 0.67 -17.55
CA TYR A 237 17.49 -0.27 -18.32
C TYR A 237 18.32 -0.96 -19.41
N LYS A 238 18.28 -2.29 -19.45
CA LYS A 238 19.07 -3.14 -20.36
C LYS A 238 18.25 -3.73 -21.52
N GLY A 239 16.94 -3.54 -21.50
CA GLY A 239 16.01 -4.15 -22.45
C GLY A 239 15.39 -5.44 -21.91
N ASN A 240 14.28 -5.86 -22.53
CA ASN A 240 13.54 -7.06 -22.17
C ASN A 240 13.21 -7.17 -20.66
N LYS A 241 12.74 -6.05 -20.07
CA LYS A 241 12.44 -5.88 -18.63
C LYS A 241 13.66 -5.97 -17.69
N ALA A 242 14.88 -6.25 -18.21
CA ALA A 242 16.09 -6.29 -17.40
C ALA A 242 16.62 -4.87 -17.13
N TYR A 243 17.05 -4.62 -15.92
CA TYR A 243 17.67 -3.37 -15.49
C TYR A 243 18.66 -3.61 -14.34
N VAL A 244 19.42 -2.58 -14.03
CA VAL A 244 20.28 -2.53 -12.86
C VAL A 244 20.06 -1.20 -12.16
N GLU A 245 19.83 -1.25 -10.86
CA GLU A 245 19.70 -0.07 -10.01
C GLU A 245 21.11 0.51 -9.77
N THR A 246 21.44 1.56 -10.52
CA THR A 246 22.75 2.23 -10.45
C THR A 246 22.73 3.58 -11.14
N LEU A 247 23.60 4.48 -10.71
CA LEU A 247 23.97 5.66 -11.47
C LEU A 247 25.14 5.32 -12.40
N THR A 248 25.06 5.75 -13.65
CA THR A 248 26.16 5.63 -14.60
C THR A 248 27.27 6.64 -14.28
N GLU A 249 28.48 6.40 -14.76
CA GLU A 249 29.59 7.36 -14.62
C GLU A 249 29.25 8.74 -15.18
N ASN A 250 28.49 8.80 -16.28
CA ASN A 250 28.04 10.06 -16.85
C ASN A 250 27.14 10.84 -15.90
N GLN A 251 26.23 10.15 -15.20
CA GLN A 251 25.34 10.77 -14.21
C GLN A 251 26.11 11.21 -12.95
N LEU A 252 27.06 10.43 -12.48
CA LEU A 252 27.94 10.84 -11.37
C LEU A 252 28.76 12.08 -11.75
N ARG A 253 29.29 12.16 -12.99
CA ARG A 253 29.97 13.36 -13.52
C ARG A 253 29.01 14.55 -13.67
N TRP A 254 27.78 14.30 -14.13
CA TRP A 254 26.74 15.32 -14.23
C TRP A 254 26.46 15.92 -12.85
N LEU A 255 26.20 15.07 -11.83
CA LEU A 255 25.97 15.49 -10.46
C LEU A 255 27.15 16.28 -9.88
N ALA A 256 28.38 15.78 -10.09
CA ALA A 256 29.59 16.47 -9.65
C ALA A 256 29.73 17.87 -10.28
N ASN A 257 29.33 18.03 -11.55
CA ASN A 257 29.36 19.32 -12.22
C ASN A 257 28.23 20.26 -11.76
N ASP A 258 27.04 19.73 -11.54
CA ASP A 258 25.89 20.49 -11.05
C ASP A 258 26.17 21.02 -9.62
N LEU A 259 26.70 20.19 -8.75
CA LEU A 259 27.06 20.56 -7.38
C LEU A 259 28.20 21.60 -7.25
N LYS A 260 29.00 21.85 -8.32
CA LYS A 260 29.97 22.96 -8.33
C LYS A 260 29.30 24.33 -8.20
N PHE A 261 28.03 24.42 -8.57
CA PHE A 261 27.25 25.67 -8.47
C PHE A 261 26.48 25.80 -7.14
N VAL A 262 26.61 24.81 -6.25
CA VAL A 262 25.90 24.76 -4.96
C VAL A 262 26.90 24.94 -3.81
N PRO A 263 26.74 25.96 -2.96
CA PRO A 263 27.63 26.15 -1.82
C PRO A 263 27.59 24.97 -0.85
N LYS A 264 28.75 24.58 -0.33
CA LYS A 264 28.82 23.57 0.73
C LYS A 264 28.02 24.01 1.95
N GLY A 265 27.40 23.05 2.66
CA GLY A 265 26.48 23.31 3.75
C GLY A 265 25.02 23.56 3.32
N SER A 266 24.76 23.72 1.99
CA SER A 266 23.40 23.85 1.47
C SER A 266 22.57 22.56 1.67
N LEU A 267 21.25 22.75 1.72
CA LEU A 267 20.31 21.64 1.64
C LEU A 267 20.25 21.12 0.21
N VAL A 268 20.48 19.82 0.02
CA VAL A 268 20.28 19.10 -1.25
C VAL A 268 19.14 18.10 -1.06
N ILE A 269 18.10 18.22 -1.87
CA ILE A 269 17.03 17.23 -1.98
C ILE A 269 17.31 16.42 -3.24
N LEU A 270 17.58 15.12 -3.06
CA LEU A 270 17.89 14.21 -4.16
C LEU A 270 16.75 13.21 -4.37
N ASN A 271 16.23 13.13 -5.58
CA ASN A 271 15.16 12.22 -5.96
C ASN A 271 15.71 11.13 -6.88
N MET A 272 15.41 9.89 -6.56
CA MET A 272 15.74 8.71 -7.36
C MET A 272 14.62 7.69 -7.23
N HIS A 273 14.55 6.71 -8.13
CA HIS A 273 13.53 5.67 -8.00
C HIS A 273 13.93 4.58 -7.00
N ALA A 274 15.06 3.92 -7.22
CA ALA A 274 15.53 2.84 -6.36
C ALA A 274 16.30 3.36 -5.14
N ALA A 275 16.17 2.67 -4.00
CA ALA A 275 16.85 3.02 -2.76
C ALA A 275 18.37 2.81 -2.84
N ALA A 276 19.15 3.74 -2.32
CA ALA A 276 20.59 3.59 -2.20
C ALA A 276 21.00 2.90 -0.88
N TRP A 277 20.23 3.09 0.18
CA TRP A 277 20.50 2.54 1.53
C TRP A 277 19.22 1.95 2.11
N ASN A 278 19.02 0.65 1.94
CA ASN A 278 17.93 -0.10 2.53
C ASN A 278 18.47 -0.95 3.68
N LYS A 279 17.94 -0.77 4.89
CA LYS A 279 18.42 -1.49 6.08
C LYS A 279 17.65 -2.77 6.35
N ASP A 280 16.40 -2.85 5.94
CA ASP A 280 15.56 -4.04 6.16
C ASP A 280 15.81 -5.11 5.09
N ASP A 281 16.22 -4.70 3.89
CA ASP A 281 16.59 -5.57 2.79
C ASP A 281 17.79 -5.01 1.99
N PRO A 282 19.03 -5.16 2.48
CA PRO A 282 20.23 -4.61 1.82
C PRO A 282 20.49 -5.17 0.41
N ALA A 283 19.89 -6.30 0.04
CA ALA A 283 20.01 -6.87 -1.29
C ALA A 283 19.33 -5.99 -2.37
N GLN A 284 18.41 -5.12 -1.96
CA GLN A 284 17.74 -4.15 -2.84
C GLN A 284 18.43 -2.77 -2.87
N ASN A 285 19.64 -2.65 -2.37
CA ASN A 285 20.40 -1.40 -2.50
C ASN A 285 20.91 -1.23 -3.93
N MET A 286 20.81 0.00 -4.45
CA MET A 286 21.43 0.32 -5.74
C MET A 286 22.95 0.09 -5.68
N ARG A 287 23.53 -0.31 -6.81
CA ARG A 287 24.98 -0.46 -6.95
C ARG A 287 25.65 0.91 -7.00
N GLY A 288 26.82 1.05 -6.36
CA GLY A 288 27.60 2.28 -6.37
C GLY A 288 27.12 3.37 -5.41
N ALA A 289 26.34 3.05 -4.39
CA ALA A 289 25.87 3.99 -3.37
C ALA A 289 27.01 4.75 -2.67
N ALA A 290 28.17 4.12 -2.47
CA ALA A 290 29.34 4.76 -1.88
C ALA A 290 29.90 5.93 -2.72
N SER A 291 29.94 5.79 -4.06
CA SER A 291 30.36 6.87 -4.96
C SER A 291 29.40 8.05 -4.90
N LEU A 292 28.08 7.79 -4.82
CA LEU A 292 27.07 8.83 -4.60
C LEU A 292 27.29 9.52 -3.27
N GLN A 293 27.45 8.77 -2.18
CA GLN A 293 27.68 9.31 -0.83
C GLN A 293 28.88 10.27 -0.81
N LYS A 294 29.98 9.89 -1.45
CA LYS A 294 31.18 10.73 -1.54
C LYS A 294 30.92 12.07 -2.23
N LEU A 295 30.11 12.11 -3.29
CA LEU A 295 29.76 13.35 -3.98
C LEU A 295 28.88 14.26 -3.12
N LEU A 296 28.08 13.69 -2.24
CA LEU A 296 27.16 14.42 -1.35
C LEU A 296 27.83 14.90 -0.05
N GLU A 297 29.10 14.58 0.18
CA GLU A 297 29.84 15.06 1.35
C GLU A 297 29.90 16.60 1.42
N GLY A 298 29.69 17.13 2.62
CA GLY A 298 29.67 18.56 2.88
C GLY A 298 28.32 19.27 2.60
N TYR A 299 27.29 18.51 2.20
CA TYR A 299 25.91 19.03 2.08
C TYR A 299 25.01 18.43 3.17
N LYS A 300 23.86 19.07 3.45
CA LYS A 300 22.75 18.47 4.17
C LYS A 300 21.84 17.81 3.15
N VAL A 301 21.63 16.52 3.24
CA VAL A 301 20.99 15.76 2.15
C VAL A 301 19.77 14.98 2.65
N HIS A 302 18.68 15.14 1.92
CA HIS A 302 17.51 14.26 2.02
C HIS A 302 17.27 13.59 0.67
N VAL A 303 17.32 12.25 0.65
CA VAL A 303 17.08 11.43 -0.53
C VAL A 303 15.67 10.87 -0.48
N PHE A 304 14.87 11.08 -1.52
CA PHE A 304 13.54 10.50 -1.66
C PHE A 304 13.57 9.42 -2.74
N CYS A 305 13.08 8.23 -2.40
CA CYS A 305 13.04 7.07 -3.31
C CYS A 305 11.82 6.19 -3.02
N GLY A 306 11.60 5.17 -3.86
CA GLY A 306 10.49 4.23 -3.77
C GLY A 306 10.89 2.81 -4.16
N HIS A 307 10.24 2.22 -5.20
CA HIS A 307 10.55 0.94 -5.81
C HIS A 307 10.19 -0.30 -4.98
N THR A 308 10.40 -0.27 -3.67
CA THR A 308 10.28 -1.46 -2.81
C THR A 308 8.87 -1.70 -2.28
N HIS A 309 7.97 -0.74 -2.44
CA HIS A 309 6.60 -0.76 -1.90
C HIS A 309 6.56 -0.97 -0.37
N TYR A 310 7.50 -0.39 0.35
CA TYR A 310 7.43 -0.24 1.80
C TYR A 310 8.05 1.08 2.24
N PHE A 311 7.59 1.58 3.36
CA PHE A 311 8.07 2.82 3.95
C PHE A 311 9.28 2.55 4.84
N GLN A 312 10.34 3.38 4.72
CA GLN A 312 11.48 3.32 5.62
C GLN A 312 12.22 4.66 5.66
N ASN A 313 12.43 5.20 6.86
CA ASN A 313 13.36 6.31 7.08
C ASN A 313 14.73 5.76 7.48
N VAL A 314 15.77 6.09 6.74
CA VAL A 314 17.14 5.63 6.95
C VAL A 314 18.04 6.81 7.29
N VAL A 315 18.60 6.80 8.48
CA VAL A 315 19.70 7.70 8.86
C VAL A 315 21.00 7.05 8.37
N VAL A 316 21.59 7.58 7.30
CA VAL A 316 22.87 7.12 6.77
C VAL A 316 24.01 7.68 7.61
N ASN A 317 23.99 9.01 7.85
CA ASN A 317 24.86 9.70 8.79
C ASN A 317 24.16 11.00 9.27
N SER A 318 24.85 11.85 10.03
CA SER A 318 24.29 13.07 10.61
C SER A 318 23.78 14.08 9.58
N ASN A 319 24.26 14.02 8.34
CA ASN A 319 23.90 14.95 7.25
C ASN A 319 23.20 14.30 6.08
N LEU A 320 23.01 12.98 6.09
CA LEU A 320 22.43 12.24 4.97
C LEU A 320 21.31 11.33 5.47
N TYR A 321 20.09 11.62 5.04
CA TYR A 321 18.88 10.88 5.30
C TYR A 321 18.31 10.33 4.00
N GLN A 322 17.79 9.11 4.02
CA GLN A 322 17.01 8.55 2.92
C GLN A 322 15.60 8.23 3.40
N HIS A 323 14.62 8.64 2.61
CA HIS A 323 13.21 8.36 2.77
C HIS A 323 12.76 7.43 1.64
N ASN A 324 12.63 6.16 1.95
CA ASN A 324 12.00 5.21 1.05
C ASN A 324 10.50 5.31 1.27
N ILE A 325 9.78 5.88 0.29
CA ILE A 325 8.37 6.24 0.43
C ILE A 325 7.52 5.01 0.16
N GLY A 326 6.51 4.78 0.99
CA GLY A 326 5.49 3.78 0.70
C GLY A 326 4.75 4.11 -0.59
N ALA A 327 4.48 3.09 -1.40
CA ALA A 327 3.85 3.24 -2.69
C ALA A 327 2.44 3.84 -2.60
N ALA A 328 2.11 4.74 -3.51
CA ALA A 328 0.77 5.29 -3.67
C ALA A 328 -0.26 4.22 -4.09
N SER A 329 0.20 3.17 -4.77
CA SER A 329 -0.59 1.98 -5.12
C SER A 329 -0.70 0.96 -3.97
N GLY A 330 0.02 1.14 -2.86
CA GLY A 330 0.24 0.08 -1.89
C GLY A 330 0.99 -1.10 -2.55
N ALA A 331 0.56 -2.33 -2.29
CA ALA A 331 1.09 -3.50 -3.00
C ALA A 331 0.33 -3.71 -4.32
N TRP A 332 0.68 -2.93 -5.36
CA TRP A 332 0.15 -3.06 -6.73
C TRP A 332 -1.38 -2.99 -6.82
N TRP A 333 -1.99 -2.03 -6.12
CA TRP A 333 -3.44 -1.86 -6.03
C TRP A 333 -4.20 -3.09 -5.47
N ASN A 334 -3.49 -4.11 -4.97
CA ASN A 334 -4.08 -5.25 -4.28
C ASN A 334 -4.46 -4.91 -2.83
N GLY A 335 -5.45 -4.05 -2.66
CA GLY A 335 -5.84 -3.50 -1.37
C GLY A 335 -5.28 -2.10 -1.16
N TRP A 336 -4.97 -1.76 0.09
CA TRP A 336 -4.58 -0.40 0.50
C TRP A 336 -3.30 -0.39 1.37
N LEU A 337 -2.62 -1.52 1.52
CA LEU A 337 -1.40 -1.64 2.32
C LEU A 337 -0.15 -1.76 1.46
N ASN A 338 0.90 -1.14 1.95
CA ASN A 338 2.27 -1.39 1.54
C ASN A 338 2.81 -2.68 2.18
N ARG A 339 3.89 -3.22 1.64
CA ARG A 339 4.51 -4.47 2.13
C ARG A 339 4.94 -4.43 3.60
N CYS A 340 5.17 -3.25 4.17
CA CYS A 340 5.46 -3.03 5.59
C CYS A 340 4.20 -2.89 6.47
N GLY A 341 2.99 -3.03 5.91
CA GLY A 341 1.73 -2.85 6.62
C GLY A 341 1.29 -1.39 6.80
N ALA A 342 2.10 -0.41 6.41
CA ALA A 342 1.62 0.97 6.33
C ALA A 342 0.61 1.12 5.19
N PRO A 343 -0.47 1.92 5.36
CA PRO A 343 -1.39 2.21 4.26
C PRO A 343 -0.68 2.84 3.06
N ASN A 344 -1.28 2.73 1.87
CA ASN A 344 -0.85 3.51 0.72
C ASN A 344 -0.94 5.02 1.02
N GLY A 345 -0.02 5.81 0.44
CA GLY A 345 0.04 7.23 0.78
C GLY A 345 1.22 7.94 0.13
N TYR A 346 1.62 9.03 0.76
CA TYR A 346 2.70 9.90 0.29
C TYR A 346 3.35 10.63 1.47
N MET A 347 4.52 11.24 1.26
CA MET A 347 5.14 12.08 2.28
C MET A 347 4.81 13.55 2.07
N VAL A 348 4.59 14.25 3.17
CA VAL A 348 4.50 15.71 3.25
C VAL A 348 5.70 16.22 4.02
N VAL A 349 6.52 17.00 3.35
CA VAL A 349 7.77 17.55 3.87
C VAL A 349 7.65 19.05 4.00
N ASP A 350 7.96 19.60 5.16
CA ASP A 350 8.05 21.05 5.40
C ASP A 350 9.53 21.45 5.39
N VAL A 351 9.91 22.30 4.46
CA VAL A 351 11.28 22.84 4.34
C VAL A 351 11.26 24.27 4.79
N ASN A 352 12.14 24.63 5.74
CA ASN A 352 12.32 25.99 6.22
C ASN A 352 13.82 26.31 6.28
N GLY A 353 14.31 27.07 5.31
CA GLY A 353 15.74 27.27 5.12
C GLY A 353 16.47 25.96 4.86
N ASN A 354 17.32 25.52 5.79
CA ASN A 354 18.03 24.24 5.76
C ASN A 354 17.41 23.19 6.70
N SER A 355 16.27 23.48 7.34
CA SER A 355 15.55 22.54 8.19
C SER A 355 14.53 21.77 7.37
N VAL A 356 14.44 20.46 7.61
CA VAL A 356 13.52 19.56 6.94
C VAL A 356 12.77 18.77 7.99
N GLU A 357 11.44 18.91 7.99
CA GLU A 357 10.55 18.09 8.78
C GLU A 357 9.62 17.31 7.85
N TRP A 358 9.24 16.12 8.21
CA TRP A 358 8.36 15.28 7.37
C TRP A 358 7.29 14.59 8.20
N GLN A 359 6.27 14.14 7.50
CA GLN A 359 5.24 13.26 8.02
C GLN A 359 4.65 12.40 6.89
N TYR A 360 4.42 11.12 7.17
CA TYR A 360 3.69 10.25 6.26
C TYR A 360 2.20 10.60 6.28
N LYS A 361 1.60 10.71 5.09
CA LYS A 361 0.16 10.91 4.91
C LYS A 361 -0.44 9.66 4.28
N ALA A 362 -1.05 8.83 5.10
CA ALA A 362 -1.83 7.70 4.62
C ALA A 362 -3.10 8.19 3.91
N THR A 363 -3.37 7.70 2.71
CA THR A 363 -4.52 8.08 1.89
C THR A 363 -5.83 7.80 2.62
N GLY A 364 -6.70 8.80 2.73
CA GLY A 364 -7.99 8.69 3.40
C GLY A 364 -7.94 8.78 4.93
N PHE A 365 -6.76 8.86 5.55
CA PHE A 365 -6.62 8.99 7.00
C PHE A 365 -6.14 10.38 7.40
N PRO A 366 -6.51 10.89 8.59
CA PRO A 366 -5.98 12.15 9.11
C PRO A 366 -4.49 12.00 9.47
N PHE A 367 -3.74 13.11 9.49
CA PHE A 367 -2.34 13.12 9.92
C PHE A 367 -2.11 12.59 11.34
N SER A 368 -3.11 12.67 12.20
CA SER A 368 -3.06 12.14 13.57
C SER A 368 -3.01 10.62 13.65
N ARG A 369 -3.35 9.91 12.58
CA ARG A 369 -3.28 8.44 12.54
C ARG A 369 -2.00 8.00 11.85
N GLN A 370 -1.07 7.44 12.65
CA GLN A 370 0.26 7.04 12.21
C GLN A 370 0.63 5.62 12.65
N MET A 371 -0.36 4.82 13.03
CA MET A 371 -0.11 3.44 13.46
C MET A 371 -1.30 2.53 13.22
N THR A 372 -1.01 1.23 13.19
CA THR A 372 -1.99 0.14 13.32
C THR A 372 -1.71 -0.59 14.63
N LEU A 373 -2.74 -0.79 15.45
CA LEU A 373 -2.63 -1.58 16.67
C LEU A 373 -3.27 -2.95 16.51
N TYR A 374 -2.61 -3.96 17.05
CA TYR A 374 -3.09 -5.34 17.13
C TYR A 374 -3.24 -5.71 18.60
N ASP A 375 -4.44 -6.13 18.98
CA ASP A 375 -4.73 -6.59 20.34
C ASP A 375 -4.00 -7.90 20.67
N LYS A 376 -3.92 -8.23 21.96
CA LYS A 376 -3.38 -9.52 22.40
C LYS A 376 -4.09 -10.68 21.72
N GLY A 377 -3.32 -11.55 21.07
CA GLY A 377 -3.83 -12.64 20.24
C GLY A 377 -4.07 -12.29 18.76
N ASP A 378 -4.07 -11.02 18.37
CA ASP A 378 -4.32 -10.61 16.98
C ASP A 378 -3.11 -10.72 16.06
N PHE A 379 -1.90 -10.64 16.61
CA PHE A 379 -0.66 -10.77 15.84
C PHE A 379 -0.12 -12.20 15.99
N GLY A 380 -0.38 -13.07 15.01
CA GLY A 380 -0.20 -14.52 15.12
C GLY A 380 1.18 -14.99 15.59
N THR A 381 2.28 -14.33 15.18
CA THR A 381 3.65 -14.65 15.63
C THR A 381 3.99 -14.07 17.00
N GLN A 382 3.11 -13.25 17.59
CA GLN A 382 3.27 -12.58 18.89
C GLN A 382 2.01 -12.69 19.75
N PRO A 383 1.44 -13.87 19.99
CA PRO A 383 0.09 -14.02 20.55
C PRO A 383 -0.06 -13.47 21.97
N GLY A 384 1.04 -13.38 22.74
CA GLY A 384 1.04 -12.85 24.12
C GLY A 384 1.19 -11.34 24.23
N TYR A 385 1.29 -10.62 23.11
CA TYR A 385 1.62 -9.20 23.07
C TYR A 385 0.53 -8.37 22.40
N VAL A 386 0.44 -7.10 22.81
CA VAL A 386 -0.14 -6.04 21.96
C VAL A 386 0.98 -5.55 21.05
N VAL A 387 0.69 -5.44 19.76
CA VAL A 387 1.65 -5.01 18.75
C VAL A 387 1.20 -3.70 18.11
N ALA A 388 2.14 -2.78 17.89
CA ALA A 388 1.95 -1.55 17.12
C ALA A 388 2.83 -1.59 15.88
N ASN A 389 2.26 -1.33 14.71
CA ASN A 389 3.00 -1.00 13.49
C ASN A 389 2.99 0.52 13.34
N ILE A 390 4.14 1.15 13.50
CA ILE A 390 4.31 2.61 13.40
C ILE A 390 4.63 2.97 11.95
N TRP A 391 3.71 3.63 11.25
CA TRP A 391 3.84 3.86 9.80
C TRP A 391 4.97 4.81 9.44
N ASP A 392 5.09 5.93 10.15
CA ASP A 392 6.16 6.95 9.95
C ASP A 392 7.34 6.72 10.90
N TYR A 393 7.73 5.44 11.06
CA TYR A 393 8.83 5.09 11.95
C TYR A 393 10.14 5.73 11.49
N ASP A 394 10.85 6.29 12.45
CA ASP A 394 12.22 6.80 12.34
C ASP A 394 13.02 6.33 13.57
N PRO A 395 14.33 6.04 13.46
CA PRO A 395 15.12 5.56 14.59
C PRO A 395 15.11 6.46 15.84
N ALA A 396 14.76 7.75 15.70
CA ALA A 396 14.64 8.68 16.83
C ALA A 396 13.21 8.72 17.42
N CYS A 397 12.26 7.97 16.90
CA CYS A 397 10.92 7.88 17.48
C CYS A 397 10.96 7.17 18.85
N LYS A 398 10.20 7.71 19.80
CA LYS A 398 9.89 7.08 21.08
C LYS A 398 8.48 6.52 21.03
N VAL A 399 8.30 5.24 21.41
CA VAL A 399 6.99 4.58 21.44
C VAL A 399 6.72 4.11 22.85
N GLU A 400 5.79 4.76 23.53
CA GLU A 400 5.38 4.48 24.91
C GLU A 400 3.98 3.86 24.93
N TRP A 401 3.71 3.10 25.99
CA TRP A 401 2.38 2.50 26.16
C TRP A 401 1.86 2.67 27.57
N TYR A 402 0.55 2.70 27.65
CA TYR A 402 -0.22 2.89 28.90
C TYR A 402 -1.21 1.74 29.02
N GLN A 403 -1.41 1.24 30.22
CA GLN A 403 -2.47 0.30 30.56
C GLN A 403 -3.39 0.98 31.57
N ASP A 404 -4.68 1.09 31.24
CA ASP A 404 -5.72 1.68 32.07
C ASP A 404 -5.32 3.07 32.63
N GLY A 405 -4.74 3.90 31.76
CA GLY A 405 -4.28 5.26 32.06
C GLY A 405 -2.89 5.36 32.70
N LYS A 406 -2.30 4.25 33.18
CA LYS A 406 -0.96 4.26 33.80
C LYS A 406 0.12 4.03 32.75
N LEU A 407 1.17 4.88 32.75
CA LEU A 407 2.38 4.66 31.92
C LEU A 407 3.09 3.39 32.38
N MET A 408 3.33 2.48 31.44
CA MET A 408 4.00 1.21 31.66
C MET A 408 5.45 1.19 31.18
N GLY A 409 5.81 2.15 30.31
CA GLY A 409 7.16 2.29 29.75
C GLY A 409 7.20 2.35 28.23
N THR A 410 8.37 2.05 27.64
CA THR A 410 8.55 2.01 26.18
C THR A 410 8.22 0.62 25.64
N MET A 411 7.66 0.56 24.44
CA MET A 411 7.44 -0.70 23.72
C MET A 411 8.77 -1.24 23.17
N GLN A 412 8.90 -2.55 23.16
CA GLN A 412 10.05 -3.24 22.57
C GLN A 412 9.88 -3.31 21.04
N ARG A 413 10.85 -2.76 20.29
CA ARG A 413 10.90 -2.89 18.83
C ARG A 413 11.34 -4.30 18.42
N PHE A 414 10.79 -4.79 17.32
CA PHE A 414 11.21 -6.04 16.68
C PHE A 414 11.04 -5.95 15.16
N THR A 415 11.68 -6.86 14.44
CA THR A 415 11.55 -6.98 12.99
C THR A 415 10.70 -8.20 12.65
N GLY A 416 9.81 -8.08 11.69
CA GLY A 416 8.92 -9.15 11.26
C GLY A 416 8.03 -8.74 10.11
N VAL A 417 7.18 -9.67 9.67
CA VAL A 417 6.14 -9.40 8.67
C VAL A 417 4.93 -8.80 9.37
N ASP A 418 4.39 -7.70 8.83
CA ASP A 418 3.12 -7.15 9.31
C ASP A 418 1.99 -8.17 9.14
N PHE A 419 1.18 -8.35 10.18
CA PHE A 419 0.17 -9.41 10.19
C PHE A 419 -0.96 -9.13 9.18
N GLU A 420 -1.43 -7.88 9.07
CA GLU A 420 -2.50 -7.52 8.13
C GLU A 420 -2.03 -7.71 6.68
N PHE A 421 -0.82 -7.26 6.36
CA PHE A 421 -0.24 -7.47 5.04
C PHE A 421 0.00 -8.96 4.75
N GLY A 422 0.63 -9.68 5.68
CA GLY A 422 0.93 -11.11 5.54
C GLY A 422 -0.32 -11.96 5.31
N SER A 423 -1.43 -11.65 6.00
CA SER A 423 -2.69 -12.37 5.85
C SER A 423 -3.40 -12.09 4.51
N ARG A 424 -3.19 -10.91 3.89
CA ARG A 424 -3.73 -10.57 2.55
C ARG A 424 -2.98 -11.28 1.43
N THR A 425 -1.69 -11.52 1.60
CA THR A 425 -0.82 -12.06 0.54
C THR A 425 -0.74 -13.59 0.54
N LEU A 426 -1.66 -14.28 1.20
CA LEU A 426 -1.71 -15.76 1.24
C LEU A 426 -1.59 -16.42 -0.14
N ALA A 427 -2.09 -15.77 -1.20
CA ALA A 427 -2.01 -16.28 -2.57
C ALA A 427 -0.90 -15.63 -3.43
N ALA A 428 -0.32 -14.51 -3.05
CA ALA A 428 0.57 -13.69 -3.89
C ALA A 428 2.04 -13.63 -3.42
N GLY A 429 2.36 -14.17 -2.25
CA GLY A 429 3.71 -14.56 -1.83
C GLY A 429 4.83 -13.52 -1.89
N ARG A 430 4.65 -12.28 -1.40
CA ARG A 430 5.77 -11.34 -1.22
C ARG A 430 5.70 -10.56 0.10
N PRO A 431 5.61 -11.22 1.27
CA PRO A 431 5.78 -10.50 2.52
C PRO A 431 7.19 -9.92 2.60
N ALA A 432 7.31 -8.73 3.21
CA ALA A 432 8.60 -8.13 3.51
C ALA A 432 8.71 -7.98 5.04
N ASN A 433 9.88 -8.25 5.57
CA ASN A 433 10.19 -7.86 6.94
C ASN A 433 10.19 -6.35 7.05
N THR A 434 9.69 -5.84 8.18
CA THR A 434 9.74 -4.43 8.52
C THR A 434 10.25 -4.24 9.94
N SER A 435 11.03 -3.19 10.15
CA SER A 435 11.51 -2.77 11.47
C SER A 435 10.56 -1.78 12.18
N HIS A 436 9.36 -1.58 11.66
CA HIS A 436 8.34 -0.66 12.20
C HIS A 436 7.52 -1.23 13.35
N LEU A 437 7.75 -2.50 13.72
CA LEU A 437 6.92 -3.22 14.68
C LEU A 437 7.43 -3.03 16.12
N PHE A 438 6.48 -2.77 17.01
CA PHE A 438 6.71 -2.62 18.44
C PHE A 438 5.76 -3.51 19.21
N ARG A 439 6.18 -4.05 20.34
CA ARG A 439 5.34 -4.90 21.18
C ARG A 439 5.45 -4.55 22.66
N CYS A 440 4.36 -4.74 23.38
CA CYS A 440 4.32 -4.71 24.83
C CYS A 440 3.52 -5.89 25.37
N LYS A 441 3.80 -6.30 26.60
CA LYS A 441 3.12 -7.43 27.27
C LYS A 441 2.20 -6.88 28.35
N PRO A 442 0.89 -6.73 28.10
CA PRO A 442 -0.06 -6.28 29.12
C PRO A 442 -0.15 -7.25 30.29
N ALA A 443 -0.32 -6.71 31.49
CA ALA A 443 -0.54 -7.47 32.71
C ALA A 443 -2.05 -7.78 32.86
N GLY A 444 -2.39 -9.04 33.03
CA GLY A 444 -3.77 -9.47 33.29
C GLY A 444 -4.79 -9.04 32.23
N ASN A 445 -6.01 -8.76 32.67
CA ASN A 445 -7.05 -8.13 31.85
C ASN A 445 -6.91 -6.61 31.93
N TYR A 446 -7.24 -5.90 30.84
CA TYR A 446 -7.18 -4.44 30.77
C TYR A 446 -8.47 -3.89 30.10
N LYS A 447 -8.82 -2.67 30.47
CA LYS A 447 -9.93 -1.92 29.86
C LYS A 447 -9.44 -1.15 28.64
N GLU A 448 -8.19 -0.67 28.68
CA GLU A 448 -7.58 0.12 27.62
C GLU A 448 -6.06 -0.10 27.56
N ILE A 449 -5.55 -0.28 26.35
CA ILE A 449 -4.12 -0.07 26.04
C ILE A 449 -4.03 1.14 25.12
N LYS A 450 -3.29 2.17 25.54
CA LYS A 450 -2.97 3.34 24.73
C LYS A 450 -1.51 3.28 24.32
N VAL A 451 -1.24 3.48 23.03
CA VAL A 451 0.12 3.60 22.49
C VAL A 451 0.34 5.05 22.06
N VAL A 452 1.46 5.63 22.44
CA VAL A 452 1.87 6.99 22.13
C VAL A 452 3.21 6.95 21.42
N MET A 453 3.26 7.48 20.18
CA MET A 453 4.50 7.68 19.44
C MET A 453 4.85 9.17 19.46
N THR A 454 6.09 9.48 19.85
CA THR A 454 6.68 10.81 19.71
C THR A 454 7.77 10.73 18.63
N ASN A 455 7.62 11.51 17.55
CA ASN A 455 8.61 11.52 16.48
C ASN A 455 9.83 12.41 16.83
N ARG A 456 10.85 12.42 15.95
CA ARG A 456 12.08 13.22 16.15
C ARG A 456 11.86 14.73 16.27
N PHE A 457 10.70 15.23 15.82
CA PHE A 457 10.34 16.65 15.86
C PHE A 457 9.51 17.00 17.11
N GLY A 458 9.33 16.06 18.05
CA GLY A 458 8.54 16.25 19.26
C GLY A 458 7.02 16.16 19.06
N ARG A 459 6.55 15.85 17.85
CA ARG A 459 5.11 15.67 17.60
C ARG A 459 4.66 14.32 18.13
N THR A 460 3.52 14.30 18.84
CA THR A 460 2.94 13.10 19.42
C THR A 460 1.69 12.69 18.67
N VAL A 461 1.52 11.39 18.46
CA VAL A 461 0.30 10.75 17.99
C VAL A 461 -0.01 9.56 18.86
N SER A 462 -1.29 9.22 19.03
CA SER A 462 -1.67 8.06 19.83
C SER A 462 -2.87 7.34 19.24
N ASP A 463 -2.94 6.04 19.52
CA ASP A 463 -4.11 5.21 19.24
C ASP A 463 -4.38 4.29 20.44
N VAL A 464 -5.59 3.71 20.51
CA VAL A 464 -6.04 2.95 21.68
C VAL A 464 -6.69 1.64 21.27
N ILE A 465 -6.47 0.60 22.08
CA ILE A 465 -7.21 -0.66 22.07
C ILE A 465 -8.11 -0.69 23.28
N ARG A 466 -9.39 -0.95 23.07
CA ARG A 466 -10.38 -1.23 24.13
C ARG A 466 -11.04 -2.55 23.81
N PRO A 467 -10.68 -3.64 24.51
CA PRO A 467 -11.33 -4.92 24.31
C PRO A 467 -12.83 -4.80 24.53
N ARG A 468 -13.62 -5.22 23.55
CA ARG A 468 -15.09 -5.24 23.63
C ARG A 468 -15.58 -6.58 23.11
N VAL A 469 -16.65 -7.10 23.71
CA VAL A 469 -17.31 -8.29 23.19
C VAL A 469 -17.93 -7.94 21.85
N SER A 470 -17.49 -8.60 20.77
CA SER A 470 -18.07 -8.41 19.43
C SER A 470 -19.36 -9.22 19.27
N VAL A 471 -20.26 -8.73 18.41
CA VAL A 471 -21.46 -9.46 17.98
C VAL A 471 -21.19 -9.99 16.59
N ILE A 472 -21.32 -11.31 16.41
CA ILE A 472 -21.19 -12.00 15.12
C ILE A 472 -22.57 -12.49 14.70
N ALA A 473 -23.05 -12.04 13.55
CA ALA A 473 -24.35 -12.44 13.02
C ALA A 473 -24.27 -13.85 12.42
N HIS A 474 -24.78 -14.85 13.14
CA HIS A 474 -24.85 -16.24 12.74
C HIS A 474 -25.65 -16.40 11.45
N ARG A 475 -25.00 -16.86 10.37
CA ARG A 475 -25.59 -16.99 9.02
C ARG A 475 -26.26 -15.70 8.52
N GLY A 476 -25.74 -14.52 8.97
CA GLY A 476 -26.31 -13.19 8.68
C GLY A 476 -27.44 -12.76 9.63
N GLY A 477 -27.74 -13.54 10.69
CA GLY A 477 -28.86 -13.31 11.60
C GLY A 477 -30.09 -14.14 11.21
N ALA A 478 -29.97 -15.47 11.32
CA ALA A 478 -30.99 -16.46 10.88
C ALA A 478 -32.36 -16.25 11.54
N GLY A 479 -32.40 -15.69 12.75
CA GLY A 479 -33.65 -15.35 13.44
C GLY A 479 -34.44 -14.21 12.79
N LEU A 480 -33.82 -13.43 11.87
CA LEU A 480 -34.44 -12.24 11.29
C LEU A 480 -34.70 -12.39 9.77
N TYR A 481 -33.81 -13.06 9.05
CA TYR A 481 -33.86 -13.27 7.61
C TYR A 481 -33.47 -14.72 7.24
N PRO A 482 -33.83 -15.21 6.05
CA PRO A 482 -33.36 -16.50 5.58
C PRO A 482 -31.84 -16.60 5.66
N GLU A 483 -31.36 -17.61 6.36
CA GLU A 483 -29.94 -17.79 6.66
C GLU A 483 -29.06 -17.88 5.41
N ASN A 484 -27.80 -17.43 5.54
CA ASN A 484 -26.81 -17.59 4.48
C ASN A 484 -27.17 -16.91 3.14
N THR A 485 -27.95 -15.82 3.19
CA THR A 485 -28.35 -15.04 2.02
C THR A 485 -27.69 -13.66 2.01
N ILE A 486 -27.60 -13.05 0.84
CA ILE A 486 -27.12 -11.66 0.70
C ILE A 486 -27.97 -10.71 1.53
N GLU A 487 -29.29 -10.91 1.53
CA GLU A 487 -30.25 -10.08 2.25
C GLU A 487 -30.06 -10.15 3.77
N ALA A 488 -29.78 -11.35 4.31
CA ALA A 488 -29.47 -11.53 5.73
C ALA A 488 -28.20 -10.77 6.13
N MET A 489 -27.13 -10.92 5.34
CA MET A 489 -25.85 -10.24 5.59
C MET A 489 -25.98 -8.71 5.50
N LEU A 490 -26.67 -8.20 4.49
CA LEU A 490 -26.93 -6.77 4.36
C LEU A 490 -27.81 -6.22 5.51
N ASN A 491 -28.80 -7.01 5.98
CA ASN A 491 -29.60 -6.63 7.13
C ASN A 491 -28.73 -6.55 8.40
N ALA A 492 -27.86 -7.52 8.64
CA ALA A 492 -26.95 -7.47 9.78
C ALA A 492 -26.05 -6.23 9.74
N VAL A 493 -25.50 -5.86 8.57
CA VAL A 493 -24.72 -4.63 8.41
C VAL A 493 -25.57 -3.37 8.71
N LYS A 494 -26.82 -3.33 8.24
CA LYS A 494 -27.75 -2.21 8.55
C LYS A 494 -28.02 -2.05 10.04
N LEU A 495 -28.02 -3.16 10.79
CA LEU A 495 -28.15 -3.17 12.24
C LEU A 495 -26.86 -2.74 12.97
N GLY A 496 -25.77 -2.48 12.27
CA GLY A 496 -24.49 -2.09 12.84
C GLY A 496 -23.56 -3.26 13.22
N VAL A 497 -23.87 -4.48 12.77
CA VAL A 497 -22.98 -5.63 12.94
C VAL A 497 -21.72 -5.45 12.08
N THR A 498 -20.58 -5.70 12.68
CA THR A 498 -19.26 -5.61 12.00
C THR A 498 -18.63 -6.97 11.71
N ASP A 499 -19.29 -8.06 12.12
CA ASP A 499 -18.78 -9.42 11.98
C ASP A 499 -19.91 -10.33 11.46
N LEU A 500 -19.72 -10.90 10.29
CA LEU A 500 -20.68 -11.77 9.62
C LEU A 500 -20.19 -13.20 9.62
N GLU A 501 -21.03 -14.12 10.04
CA GLU A 501 -20.73 -15.54 9.99
C GLU A 501 -21.52 -16.19 8.86
N MET A 502 -20.90 -17.20 8.18
CA MET A 502 -21.50 -17.96 7.09
C MET A 502 -20.83 -19.31 6.92
N ASP A 503 -21.54 -20.23 6.24
CA ASP A 503 -21.12 -21.61 5.99
C ASP A 503 -20.87 -21.86 4.50
N LEU A 504 -19.86 -22.66 4.15
CA LEU A 504 -19.50 -22.95 2.77
C LEU A 504 -19.72 -24.41 2.38
N TYR A 505 -20.23 -24.57 1.16
CA TYR A 505 -20.20 -25.80 0.37
C TYR A 505 -19.69 -25.54 -1.05
N VAL A 506 -19.52 -26.61 -1.82
CA VAL A 506 -19.00 -26.56 -3.20
C VAL A 506 -19.92 -27.32 -4.14
N THR A 507 -20.23 -26.74 -5.28
CA THR A 507 -21.00 -27.37 -6.35
C THR A 507 -20.17 -28.40 -7.11
N LYS A 508 -20.82 -29.23 -7.94
CA LYS A 508 -20.17 -30.23 -8.82
C LYS A 508 -19.10 -29.63 -9.74
N ASP A 509 -19.30 -28.43 -10.20
CA ASP A 509 -18.38 -27.68 -11.07
C ASP A 509 -17.39 -26.77 -10.30
N GLY A 510 -17.26 -26.97 -8.99
CA GLY A 510 -16.23 -26.33 -8.16
C GLY A 510 -16.53 -24.90 -7.72
N VAL A 511 -17.76 -24.43 -7.85
CA VAL A 511 -18.17 -23.10 -7.39
C VAL A 511 -18.47 -23.14 -5.90
N VAL A 512 -17.83 -22.24 -5.13
CA VAL A 512 -18.04 -22.12 -3.68
C VAL A 512 -19.28 -21.30 -3.39
N VAL A 513 -20.21 -21.88 -2.65
CA VAL A 513 -21.53 -21.31 -2.34
C VAL A 513 -21.76 -21.25 -0.84
N VAL A 514 -22.72 -20.41 -0.41
CA VAL A 514 -23.01 -20.19 0.99
C VAL A 514 -24.28 -20.96 1.39
N SER A 515 -24.13 -21.98 2.25
CA SER A 515 -25.22 -22.81 2.76
C SER A 515 -24.76 -23.53 4.03
N HIS A 516 -25.67 -23.74 5.00
CA HIS A 516 -25.36 -24.50 6.20
C HIS A 516 -25.44 -26.02 5.97
N ASP A 517 -26.47 -26.46 5.26
CA ASP A 517 -26.68 -27.88 4.97
C ASP A 517 -26.05 -28.25 3.62
N PRO A 518 -25.64 -29.53 3.44
CA PRO A 518 -25.15 -30.02 2.15
C PRO A 518 -26.27 -30.12 1.11
N TYR A 519 -27.47 -29.74 1.46
CA TYR A 519 -28.67 -29.79 0.63
C TYR A 519 -29.35 -28.41 0.59
N VAL A 520 -29.88 -28.07 -0.57
CA VAL A 520 -30.84 -26.99 -0.68
C VAL A 520 -32.25 -27.55 -0.61
N LYS A 521 -33.08 -27.00 0.29
CA LYS A 521 -34.49 -27.31 0.41
C LYS A 521 -35.28 -26.43 -0.55
N GLY A 522 -36.02 -27.04 -1.49
CA GLY A 522 -36.93 -26.31 -2.37
C GLY A 522 -38.14 -27.16 -2.71
N TYR A 523 -39.36 -26.62 -2.54
CA TYR A 523 -40.63 -27.28 -2.90
C TYR A 523 -40.77 -28.68 -2.35
N GLY A 524 -40.38 -28.92 -1.08
CA GLY A 524 -40.51 -30.22 -0.42
C GLY A 524 -39.43 -31.26 -0.76
N GLN A 525 -38.46 -30.90 -1.64
CA GLN A 525 -37.34 -31.78 -2.01
C GLN A 525 -36.01 -31.27 -1.48
N LYS A 526 -35.09 -32.17 -1.21
CA LYS A 526 -33.70 -31.89 -0.85
C LYS A 526 -32.81 -32.12 -2.06
N TYR A 527 -32.03 -31.13 -2.44
CA TYR A 527 -31.08 -31.21 -3.57
C TYR A 527 -29.66 -31.16 -3.04
N PRO A 528 -28.84 -32.21 -3.21
CA PRO A 528 -27.44 -32.21 -2.78
C PRO A 528 -26.65 -31.15 -3.57
N ILE A 529 -26.00 -30.22 -2.90
CA ILE A 529 -25.26 -29.11 -3.53
C ILE A 529 -24.13 -29.67 -4.41
N TYR A 530 -23.38 -30.64 -3.91
CA TYR A 530 -22.25 -31.25 -4.61
C TYR A 530 -22.64 -32.07 -5.88
N SER A 531 -23.90 -32.37 -6.03
CA SER A 531 -24.41 -33.05 -7.25
C SER A 531 -24.86 -32.08 -8.35
N LEU A 532 -25.02 -30.78 -8.03
CA LEU A 532 -25.50 -29.74 -8.93
C LEU A 532 -24.37 -28.89 -9.45
N THR A 533 -24.43 -28.47 -10.71
CA THR A 533 -23.63 -27.37 -11.20
C THR A 533 -24.17 -26.05 -10.67
N TRP A 534 -23.33 -25.00 -10.68
CA TRP A 534 -23.76 -23.65 -10.28
C TRP A 534 -25.02 -23.19 -11.04
N LYS A 535 -25.06 -23.42 -12.34
CA LYS A 535 -26.22 -23.09 -13.18
C LYS A 535 -27.50 -23.76 -12.68
N GLN A 536 -27.44 -25.01 -12.27
CA GLN A 536 -28.59 -25.76 -11.74
C GLN A 536 -28.98 -25.27 -10.35
N LEU A 537 -27.98 -25.00 -9.48
CA LEU A 537 -28.21 -24.55 -8.12
C LEU A 537 -28.79 -23.13 -8.06
N SER A 538 -28.25 -22.20 -8.87
CA SER A 538 -28.70 -20.81 -8.91
C SER A 538 -30.14 -20.62 -9.38
N ALA A 539 -30.71 -21.63 -10.08
CA ALA A 539 -32.11 -21.64 -10.45
C ALA A 539 -33.06 -22.07 -9.31
N LYS A 540 -32.52 -22.55 -8.17
CA LYS A 540 -33.35 -22.96 -7.02
C LYS A 540 -33.70 -21.77 -6.14
N VAL A 541 -34.98 -21.56 -5.90
CA VAL A 541 -35.49 -20.54 -4.97
C VAL A 541 -35.41 -21.08 -3.54
N ILE A 542 -34.91 -20.23 -2.64
CA ILE A 542 -34.86 -20.47 -1.19
C ILE A 542 -35.52 -19.32 -0.43
N GLY A 543 -35.71 -19.46 0.87
CA GLY A 543 -36.22 -18.42 1.77
C GLY A 543 -37.72 -18.16 1.69
N ASN A 544 -38.42 -18.83 0.80
CA ASN A 544 -39.87 -18.74 0.63
C ASN A 544 -40.66 -19.62 1.65
N VAL A 545 -39.99 -20.54 2.33
CA VAL A 545 -40.53 -21.37 3.39
C VAL A 545 -39.88 -20.96 4.70
N LYS A 546 -40.67 -20.73 5.75
CA LYS A 546 -40.16 -20.42 7.09
C LYS A 546 -39.45 -21.63 7.69
N ASP A 547 -38.29 -21.38 8.30
CA ASP A 547 -37.64 -22.36 9.14
C ASP A 547 -38.47 -22.49 10.44
N PRO A 548 -38.88 -23.70 10.86
CA PRO A 548 -39.60 -23.89 12.15
C PRO A 548 -38.80 -23.39 13.38
N ALA A 549 -37.45 -23.44 13.29
CA ALA A 549 -36.58 -22.91 14.35
C ALA A 549 -36.64 -21.37 14.45
N PHE A 550 -37.03 -20.66 13.39
CA PHE A 550 -37.12 -19.20 13.33
C PHE A 550 -38.44 -18.73 12.75
N PRO A 551 -39.55 -18.92 13.49
CA PRO A 551 -40.91 -18.64 13.00
C PRO A 551 -41.14 -17.16 12.67
N ASP A 552 -40.39 -16.24 13.30
CA ASP A 552 -40.49 -14.79 13.08
C ASP A 552 -39.61 -14.27 11.96
N SER A 553 -38.76 -15.11 11.38
CA SER A 553 -37.88 -14.74 10.27
C SER A 553 -38.68 -14.31 9.02
N LYS A 554 -38.20 -13.33 8.31
CA LYS A 554 -38.80 -12.86 7.04
C LYS A 554 -38.84 -13.96 5.99
N ARG A 555 -39.93 -14.00 5.21
CA ARG A 555 -39.95 -14.79 3.98
C ARG A 555 -39.43 -13.95 2.82
N LEU A 556 -38.57 -14.54 2.02
CA LEU A 556 -38.03 -13.95 0.80
C LEU A 556 -37.99 -15.00 -0.31
N TYR A 557 -38.05 -14.51 -1.55
CA TYR A 557 -37.72 -15.32 -2.72
C TYR A 557 -36.31 -14.95 -3.14
N THR A 558 -35.33 -15.77 -2.75
CA THR A 558 -33.92 -15.54 -3.03
C THR A 558 -33.24 -16.84 -3.49
N HIS A 559 -31.95 -16.82 -3.69
CA HIS A 559 -31.16 -17.96 -4.18
C HIS A 559 -29.92 -18.18 -3.29
N VAL A 560 -29.38 -19.39 -3.33
CA VAL A 560 -28.07 -19.67 -2.72
C VAL A 560 -27.03 -18.80 -3.39
N PRO A 561 -26.28 -17.93 -2.68
CA PRO A 561 -25.29 -17.07 -3.31
C PRO A 561 -23.94 -17.79 -3.48
N MET A 562 -23.17 -17.39 -4.50
CA MET A 562 -21.73 -17.62 -4.47
C MET A 562 -21.11 -16.81 -3.33
N VAL A 563 -20.14 -17.37 -2.62
CA VAL A 563 -19.44 -16.66 -1.53
C VAL A 563 -18.83 -15.34 -2.02
N THR A 564 -18.28 -15.35 -3.23
CA THR A 564 -17.66 -14.16 -3.84
C THR A 564 -18.68 -13.06 -4.12
N ALA A 565 -19.86 -13.40 -4.64
CA ALA A 565 -20.94 -12.45 -4.91
C ALA A 565 -21.52 -11.86 -3.63
N LEU A 566 -21.64 -12.69 -2.57
CA LEU A 566 -22.11 -12.24 -1.27
C LEU A 566 -21.13 -11.22 -0.66
N ILE A 567 -19.83 -11.54 -0.63
CA ILE A 567 -18.81 -10.63 -0.11
C ILE A 567 -18.80 -9.33 -0.94
N ASP A 568 -18.82 -9.40 -2.27
CA ASP A 568 -18.85 -8.23 -3.15
C ASP A 568 -20.06 -7.31 -2.88
N SER A 569 -21.22 -7.91 -2.62
CA SER A 569 -22.45 -7.17 -2.28
C SER A 569 -22.30 -6.42 -0.95
N VAL A 570 -21.79 -7.08 0.09
CA VAL A 570 -21.54 -6.50 1.41
C VAL A 570 -20.50 -5.39 1.35
N GLU A 571 -19.35 -5.65 0.71
CA GLU A 571 -18.28 -4.66 0.56
C GLU A 571 -18.73 -3.44 -0.25
N THR A 572 -19.56 -3.65 -1.28
CA THR A 572 -20.13 -2.57 -2.07
C THR A 572 -21.10 -1.73 -1.25
N TYR A 573 -21.97 -2.38 -0.48
CA TYR A 573 -22.90 -1.69 0.43
C TYR A 573 -22.14 -0.83 1.46
N CYS A 574 -21.12 -1.40 2.12
CA CYS A 574 -20.31 -0.66 3.08
C CYS A 574 -19.65 0.58 2.46
N ARG A 575 -19.06 0.45 1.27
CA ARG A 575 -18.46 1.59 0.56
C ARG A 575 -19.48 2.67 0.21
N GLN A 576 -20.62 2.29 -0.34
CA GLN A 576 -21.69 3.23 -0.74
C GLN A 576 -22.23 4.03 0.45
N HIS A 577 -22.32 3.40 1.62
CA HIS A 577 -22.84 4.01 2.84
C HIS A 577 -21.73 4.55 3.77
N ARG A 578 -20.47 4.55 3.32
CA ARG A 578 -19.30 5.01 4.10
C ARG A 578 -19.17 4.31 5.45
N LEU A 579 -19.53 3.03 5.52
CA LEU A 579 -19.36 2.19 6.70
C LEU A 579 -17.97 1.59 6.76
N ALA A 580 -17.51 1.27 7.96
CA ALA A 580 -16.28 0.51 8.13
C ALA A 580 -16.42 -0.88 7.48
N PRO A 581 -15.34 -1.43 6.88
CA PRO A 581 -15.35 -2.78 6.34
C PRO A 581 -15.66 -3.81 7.42
N VAL A 582 -16.52 -4.78 7.10
CA VAL A 582 -16.90 -5.86 8.02
C VAL A 582 -15.88 -6.99 8.06
N ARG A 583 -15.90 -7.78 9.11
CA ARG A 583 -15.15 -9.05 9.24
C ARG A 583 -16.05 -10.22 8.85
N TYR A 584 -15.40 -11.31 8.44
CA TYR A 584 -16.06 -12.53 7.98
C TYR A 584 -15.54 -13.73 8.76
N THR A 585 -16.43 -14.43 9.46
CA THR A 585 -16.20 -15.72 10.10
C THR A 585 -16.83 -16.78 9.23
N ILE A 586 -16.00 -17.65 8.60
CA ILE A 586 -16.45 -18.51 7.51
C ILE A 586 -16.18 -19.97 7.86
N GLU A 587 -17.22 -20.77 7.92
CA GLU A 587 -17.13 -22.21 8.19
C GLU A 587 -16.91 -22.99 6.90
N ILE A 588 -15.86 -23.83 6.86
CA ILE A 588 -15.70 -24.89 5.89
C ILE A 588 -16.36 -26.14 6.47
N LYS A 589 -17.50 -26.53 5.89
CA LYS A 589 -18.36 -27.63 6.36
C LYS A 589 -17.82 -29.01 5.96
N SER A 590 -16.51 -29.24 6.11
CA SER A 590 -15.90 -30.55 5.86
C SER A 590 -16.22 -31.52 6.99
N ASP A 591 -16.49 -32.77 6.61
CA ASP A 591 -16.73 -33.89 7.51
C ASP A 591 -16.27 -35.17 6.81
N ALA A 592 -15.55 -36.06 7.52
CA ALA A 592 -15.06 -37.31 6.99
C ALA A 592 -16.17 -38.23 6.43
N ALA A 593 -17.37 -38.16 7.01
CA ALA A 593 -18.52 -38.92 6.55
C ALA A 593 -19.09 -38.41 5.21
N LEU A 594 -18.84 -37.16 4.86
CA LEU A 594 -19.33 -36.49 3.67
C LEU A 594 -18.32 -36.49 2.52
N ASP A 595 -17.03 -36.74 2.79
CA ASP A 595 -15.94 -36.71 1.83
C ASP A 595 -16.24 -37.63 0.61
N GLY A 596 -16.16 -37.10 -0.60
CA GLY A 596 -16.42 -37.77 -1.87
C GLY A 596 -17.90 -38.10 -2.16
N LYS A 597 -18.81 -37.76 -1.24
CA LYS A 597 -20.27 -38.03 -1.36
C LYS A 597 -21.08 -36.74 -1.50
N LEU A 598 -20.97 -35.85 -0.51
CA LEU A 598 -21.69 -34.59 -0.45
C LEU A 598 -20.74 -33.36 -0.43
N THR A 599 -19.45 -33.61 -0.30
CA THR A 599 -18.36 -32.66 -0.43
C THR A 599 -17.19 -33.30 -1.17
N PRO A 600 -16.25 -32.50 -1.74
CA PRO A 600 -14.93 -33.04 -2.10
C PRO A 600 -14.22 -33.59 -0.85
N ASP A 601 -13.06 -34.26 -1.03
CA ASP A 601 -12.18 -34.52 0.11
C ASP A 601 -11.77 -33.18 0.78
N TYR A 602 -11.46 -33.24 2.08
CA TYR A 602 -11.25 -32.03 2.90
C TYR A 602 -10.14 -31.11 2.39
N LYS A 603 -9.09 -31.61 1.72
CA LYS A 603 -8.00 -30.78 1.15
C LYS A 603 -8.47 -30.03 -0.08
N THR A 604 -9.10 -30.75 -1.01
CA THR A 604 -9.69 -30.16 -2.22
C THR A 604 -10.74 -29.13 -1.86
N PHE A 605 -11.60 -29.44 -0.87
CA PHE A 605 -12.64 -28.53 -0.40
C PHE A 605 -12.02 -27.26 0.20
N ALA A 606 -11.06 -27.38 1.11
CA ALA A 606 -10.35 -26.25 1.70
C ALA A 606 -9.67 -25.40 0.63
N ASP A 607 -8.97 -26.02 -0.33
CA ASP A 607 -8.27 -25.29 -1.39
C ASP A 607 -9.22 -24.50 -2.30
N GLN A 608 -10.37 -25.07 -2.66
CA GLN A 608 -11.40 -24.38 -3.44
C GLN A 608 -11.95 -23.17 -2.68
N CYS A 609 -12.27 -23.34 -1.39
CA CYS A 609 -12.73 -22.25 -0.53
C CYS A 609 -11.69 -21.14 -0.42
N ILE A 610 -10.45 -21.46 -0.08
CA ILE A 610 -9.40 -20.46 0.08
C ILE A 610 -9.08 -19.76 -1.25
N LYS A 611 -9.07 -20.48 -2.36
CA LYS A 611 -8.91 -19.89 -3.70
C LYS A 611 -10.01 -18.85 -4.00
N ALA A 612 -11.27 -19.14 -3.70
CA ALA A 612 -12.36 -18.19 -3.89
C ALA A 612 -12.22 -16.95 -3.00
N LEU A 613 -11.93 -17.16 -1.71
CA LEU A 613 -11.81 -16.10 -0.70
C LEU A 613 -10.59 -15.20 -0.94
N SER A 614 -9.46 -15.77 -1.37
CA SER A 614 -8.21 -15.02 -1.60
C SER A 614 -8.33 -13.94 -2.66
N THR A 615 -9.28 -14.07 -3.60
CA THR A 615 -9.54 -13.04 -4.62
C THR A 615 -10.17 -11.76 -4.05
N ARG A 616 -10.61 -11.73 -2.78
CA ARG A 616 -11.28 -10.59 -2.13
C ARG A 616 -10.40 -9.81 -1.14
N ASN A 617 -9.14 -10.21 -0.97
CA ASN A 617 -8.16 -9.49 -0.14
C ASN A 617 -8.67 -9.12 1.27
N LEU A 618 -9.37 -10.06 1.93
CA LEU A 618 -10.00 -9.82 3.23
C LEU A 618 -8.98 -9.59 4.36
N GLY A 619 -7.79 -10.18 4.25
CA GLY A 619 -6.71 -10.03 5.22
C GLY A 619 -7.10 -10.51 6.63
N SER A 620 -6.80 -9.70 7.63
CA SER A 620 -7.16 -9.98 9.03
C SER A 620 -8.67 -9.97 9.31
N ARG A 621 -9.48 -9.56 8.35
CA ARG A 621 -10.94 -9.61 8.44
C ARG A 621 -11.52 -10.99 8.15
N LEU A 622 -10.69 -11.94 7.69
CA LEU A 622 -11.08 -13.34 7.46
C LEU A 622 -10.70 -14.19 8.67
N LEU A 623 -11.68 -14.88 9.23
CA LEU A 623 -11.55 -15.93 10.24
C LEU A 623 -12.16 -17.21 9.66
N VAL A 624 -11.36 -18.24 9.46
CA VAL A 624 -11.86 -19.52 8.95
C VAL A 624 -12.12 -20.45 10.12
N GLN A 625 -13.32 -21.03 10.17
CA GLN A 625 -13.71 -21.97 11.22
C GLN A 625 -14.04 -23.35 10.66
N SER A 626 -13.90 -24.37 11.48
CA SER A 626 -14.37 -25.73 11.18
C SER A 626 -14.44 -26.59 12.46
N PHE A 627 -15.31 -27.59 12.47
CA PHE A 627 -15.27 -28.72 13.42
C PHE A 627 -14.22 -29.76 13.01
N ASP A 628 -13.88 -29.83 11.72
CA ASP A 628 -12.96 -30.84 11.19
C ASP A 628 -11.50 -30.48 11.43
N VAL A 629 -10.90 -31.17 12.40
CA VAL A 629 -9.48 -31.00 12.75
C VAL A 629 -8.55 -31.26 11.55
N ARG A 630 -8.91 -32.14 10.61
CA ARG A 630 -8.09 -32.42 9.42
C ARG A 630 -7.96 -31.17 8.55
N THR A 631 -9.07 -30.46 8.34
CA THR A 631 -9.11 -29.19 7.59
C THR A 631 -8.30 -28.11 8.28
N LEU A 632 -8.47 -27.95 9.61
CA LEU A 632 -7.72 -26.94 10.35
C LEU A 632 -6.21 -27.20 10.36
N LYS A 633 -5.77 -28.47 10.53
CA LYS A 633 -4.34 -28.86 10.44
C LYS A 633 -3.77 -28.60 9.05
N TYR A 634 -4.53 -28.93 8.00
CA TYR A 634 -4.12 -28.68 6.62
C TYR A 634 -3.96 -27.18 6.34
N LEU A 635 -4.93 -26.38 6.74
CA LEU A 635 -4.88 -24.93 6.58
C LEU A 635 -3.76 -24.29 7.39
N HIS A 636 -3.54 -24.74 8.63
CA HIS A 636 -2.44 -24.24 9.48
C HIS A 636 -1.06 -24.51 8.85
N ALA A 637 -0.85 -25.70 8.33
CA ALA A 637 0.42 -26.06 7.67
C ALA A 637 0.64 -25.29 6.35
N LYS A 638 -0.41 -25.10 5.56
CA LYS A 638 -0.33 -24.48 4.23
C LYS A 638 -0.35 -22.96 4.28
N TYR A 639 -1.06 -22.37 5.25
CA TYR A 639 -1.28 -20.94 5.41
C TYR A 639 -1.03 -20.50 6.87
N PRO A 640 0.22 -20.45 7.35
CA PRO A 640 0.54 -20.23 8.76
C PRO A 640 0.09 -18.87 9.31
N GLN A 641 -0.20 -17.89 8.46
CA GLN A 641 -0.72 -16.58 8.85
C GLN A 641 -2.26 -16.50 8.90
N MET A 642 -2.95 -17.58 8.53
CA MET A 642 -4.42 -17.59 8.53
C MET A 642 -4.97 -17.66 9.94
N ARG A 643 -5.95 -16.81 10.25
CA ARG A 643 -6.72 -16.91 11.49
C ARG A 643 -7.66 -18.11 11.42
N LEU A 644 -7.45 -19.07 12.30
CA LEU A 644 -8.27 -20.27 12.40
C LEU A 644 -9.03 -20.29 13.71
N LEU A 645 -10.31 -20.69 13.66
CA LEU A 645 -11.16 -20.93 14.81
C LEU A 645 -11.53 -22.42 14.83
N TYR A 646 -11.26 -23.07 15.95
CA TYR A 646 -11.68 -24.47 16.16
C TYR A 646 -13.04 -24.51 16.86
N LEU A 647 -14.05 -25.01 16.16
CA LEU A 647 -15.39 -25.24 16.72
C LEU A 647 -15.38 -26.53 17.54
N ILE A 648 -15.86 -26.45 18.78
CA ILE A 648 -15.96 -27.59 19.69
C ILE A 648 -17.34 -27.62 20.36
N ASP A 649 -17.80 -28.82 20.61
CA ASP A 649 -19.05 -29.13 21.28
C ASP A 649 -18.85 -30.19 22.41
N ASN A 650 -19.93 -30.64 23.02
CA ASN A 650 -19.88 -31.63 24.08
C ASN A 650 -19.28 -32.98 23.65
N THR A 651 -19.28 -33.30 22.35
CA THR A 651 -18.69 -34.53 21.80
C THR A 651 -17.17 -34.43 21.64
N SER A 652 -16.61 -33.24 21.77
CA SER A 652 -15.17 -32.97 21.61
C SER A 652 -14.31 -33.44 22.80
N GLY A 653 -14.89 -33.94 23.87
CA GLY A 653 -14.19 -34.43 25.08
C GLY A 653 -13.69 -33.27 26.00
N GLY A 654 -14.20 -32.06 25.82
CA GLY A 654 -13.81 -30.87 26.54
C GLY A 654 -12.60 -30.14 25.96
N TYR A 655 -12.20 -29.06 26.60
CA TYR A 655 -11.16 -28.16 26.11
C TYR A 655 -9.81 -28.89 25.87
N ASP A 656 -9.32 -29.67 26.86
CA ASP A 656 -7.98 -30.27 26.77
C ASP A 656 -7.88 -31.33 25.69
N ALA A 657 -8.89 -32.19 25.62
CA ALA A 657 -8.95 -33.24 24.60
C ALA A 657 -9.02 -32.62 23.18
N ALA A 658 -9.84 -31.57 23.04
CA ALA A 658 -9.95 -30.82 21.78
C ALA A 658 -8.61 -30.21 21.35
N MET A 659 -7.91 -29.51 22.26
CA MET A 659 -6.61 -28.88 21.93
C MET A 659 -5.52 -29.92 21.65
N THR A 660 -5.50 -31.04 22.39
CA THR A 660 -4.59 -32.16 22.13
C THR A 660 -4.85 -32.76 20.75
N LYS A 661 -6.12 -32.96 20.38
CA LYS A 661 -6.51 -33.46 19.04
C LYS A 661 -6.11 -32.49 17.94
N LEU A 662 -6.23 -31.18 18.15
CA LEU A 662 -5.83 -30.17 17.17
C LEU A 662 -4.30 -30.08 17.01
N GLY A 663 -3.52 -30.13 18.09
CA GLY A 663 -2.04 -30.18 18.07
C GLY A 663 -1.33 -28.86 17.79
N PHE A 664 -2.05 -27.73 17.71
CA PHE A 664 -1.48 -26.37 17.65
C PHE A 664 -2.44 -25.39 18.33
N VAL A 665 -1.97 -24.17 18.60
CA VAL A 665 -2.78 -23.10 19.21
C VAL A 665 -3.46 -22.30 18.09
N PRO A 666 -4.80 -22.38 17.91
CA PRO A 666 -5.50 -21.60 16.91
C PRO A 666 -5.67 -20.14 17.38
N TYR A 667 -6.05 -19.25 16.47
CA TYR A 667 -6.42 -17.87 16.80
C TYR A 667 -7.59 -17.81 17.79
N ALA A 668 -8.59 -18.67 17.63
CA ALA A 668 -9.75 -18.72 18.50
C ALA A 668 -10.24 -20.16 18.72
N VAL A 669 -10.94 -20.36 19.83
CA VAL A 669 -11.78 -21.52 20.08
C VAL A 669 -13.25 -21.07 20.10
N GLY A 670 -14.11 -21.79 19.38
CA GLY A 670 -15.57 -21.60 19.32
C GLY A 670 -16.28 -22.74 20.04
N PRO A 671 -16.50 -22.64 21.36
CA PRO A 671 -17.24 -23.65 22.08
C PRO A 671 -18.75 -23.48 21.91
N ASP A 672 -19.49 -24.59 21.94
CA ASP A 672 -20.93 -24.54 22.28
C ASP A 672 -21.09 -23.81 23.62
N TYR A 673 -21.96 -22.79 23.67
CA TYR A 673 -22.00 -21.83 24.79
C TYR A 673 -22.22 -22.45 26.18
N PRO A 674 -22.90 -23.59 26.35
CA PRO A 674 -23.05 -24.23 27.68
C PRO A 674 -21.70 -24.67 28.29
N MET A 675 -20.68 -24.96 27.42
CA MET A 675 -19.34 -25.33 27.89
C MET A 675 -18.58 -24.15 28.53
N VAL A 676 -19.03 -22.91 28.31
CA VAL A 676 -18.28 -21.70 28.68
C VAL A 676 -18.52 -21.29 30.12
N ASN A 677 -17.43 -21.17 30.86
CA ASN A 677 -17.35 -20.55 32.15
C ASN A 677 -16.06 -19.72 32.32
N ALA A 678 -15.87 -19.03 33.40
CA ALA A 678 -14.72 -18.19 33.65
C ALA A 678 -13.38 -18.97 33.58
N ALA A 679 -13.35 -20.22 34.08
CA ALA A 679 -12.17 -21.07 34.04
C ALA A 679 -11.80 -21.46 32.60
N PHE A 680 -12.77 -21.86 31.79
CA PHE A 680 -12.59 -22.13 30.37
C PHE A 680 -11.97 -20.90 29.65
N VAL A 681 -12.57 -19.72 29.85
CA VAL A 681 -12.10 -18.49 29.20
C VAL A 681 -10.69 -18.13 29.67
N ALA A 682 -10.40 -18.21 30.98
CA ALA A 682 -9.08 -17.96 31.52
C ALA A 682 -8.02 -18.89 30.92
N LYS A 683 -8.33 -20.19 30.80
CA LYS A 683 -7.45 -21.20 30.21
C LYS A 683 -7.15 -20.93 28.73
N ALA A 684 -8.16 -20.67 27.92
CA ALA A 684 -7.99 -20.32 26.52
C ALA A 684 -7.17 -19.02 26.32
N LYS A 685 -7.48 -17.99 27.13
CA LYS A 685 -6.75 -16.71 27.05
C LYS A 685 -5.30 -16.82 27.52
N SER A 686 -4.98 -17.68 28.50
CA SER A 686 -3.59 -17.92 28.92
C SER A 686 -2.77 -18.57 27.83
N ALA A 687 -3.39 -19.38 26.97
CA ALA A 687 -2.78 -19.98 25.78
C ALA A 687 -2.73 -18.99 24.58
N GLY A 688 -3.24 -17.76 24.72
CA GLY A 688 -3.22 -16.75 23.67
C GLY A 688 -4.41 -16.80 22.70
N MET A 689 -5.44 -17.62 23.00
CA MET A 689 -6.63 -17.78 22.16
C MET A 689 -7.75 -16.82 22.51
N ARG A 690 -8.56 -16.47 21.54
CA ARG A 690 -9.88 -15.86 21.73
C ARG A 690 -10.93 -16.91 22.00
N VAL A 691 -12.01 -16.54 22.72
CA VAL A 691 -13.17 -17.40 22.97
C VAL A 691 -14.40 -16.79 22.33
N ILE A 692 -14.99 -17.53 21.40
CA ILE A 692 -16.11 -17.09 20.54
C ILE A 692 -17.21 -18.14 20.59
N PRO A 693 -18.07 -18.14 21.62
CA PRO A 693 -19.15 -19.14 21.77
C PRO A 693 -20.24 -18.98 20.70
N TYR A 694 -20.86 -20.11 20.35
CA TYR A 694 -22.04 -20.24 19.50
C TYR A 694 -23.08 -21.15 20.18
N THR A 695 -24.37 -21.15 19.89
CA THR A 695 -25.11 -20.01 19.39
C THR A 695 -25.89 -19.41 20.55
N VAL A 696 -25.69 -18.15 20.87
CA VAL A 696 -26.22 -17.52 22.06
C VAL A 696 -27.40 -16.63 21.66
N ASP A 697 -28.61 -17.04 22.02
CA ASP A 697 -29.85 -16.43 21.54
C ASP A 697 -30.78 -15.91 22.67
N THR A 698 -30.32 -15.97 23.93
CA THR A 698 -31.07 -15.44 25.07
C THR A 698 -30.29 -14.35 25.80
N LYS A 699 -31.03 -13.40 26.45
CA LYS A 699 -30.41 -12.36 27.24
C LYS A 699 -29.60 -12.92 28.42
N ALA A 700 -30.10 -13.96 29.07
CA ALA A 700 -29.44 -14.57 30.23
C ALA A 700 -28.08 -15.19 29.83
N ASP A 701 -28.06 -15.95 28.73
CA ASP A 701 -26.82 -16.56 28.23
C ASP A 701 -25.84 -15.50 27.70
N ALA A 702 -26.31 -14.47 27.00
CA ALA A 702 -25.49 -13.36 26.58
C ALA A 702 -24.77 -12.71 27.75
N GLN A 703 -25.50 -12.39 28.83
CA GLN A 703 -24.93 -11.79 30.03
C GLN A 703 -23.96 -12.73 30.77
N LYS A 704 -24.24 -14.05 30.77
CA LYS A 704 -23.32 -15.09 31.27
C LYS A 704 -22.04 -15.11 30.51
N MET A 705 -22.07 -15.04 29.15
CA MET A 705 -20.88 -15.01 28.27
C MET A 705 -20.05 -13.75 28.50
N VAL A 706 -20.71 -12.59 28.61
CA VAL A 706 -20.01 -11.32 28.91
C VAL A 706 -19.31 -11.40 30.27
N LYS A 707 -20.01 -11.92 31.30
CA LYS A 707 -19.44 -12.10 32.64
C LYS A 707 -18.28 -13.09 32.67
N ALA A 708 -18.32 -14.15 31.85
CA ALA A 708 -17.20 -15.09 31.66
C ALA A 708 -16.02 -14.45 30.97
N GLY A 709 -16.20 -13.35 30.26
CA GLY A 709 -15.14 -12.58 29.60
C GLY A 709 -14.79 -13.08 28.20
N VAL A 710 -15.77 -13.57 27.43
CA VAL A 710 -15.57 -13.99 26.03
C VAL A 710 -15.18 -12.80 25.13
N ASN A 711 -14.63 -13.07 23.95
CA ASN A 711 -14.16 -12.04 23.03
C ASN A 711 -15.23 -11.62 22.01
N ALA A 712 -16.10 -12.55 21.61
CA ALA A 712 -17.22 -12.31 20.72
C ALA A 712 -18.33 -13.32 21.02
N ILE A 713 -19.52 -13.08 20.47
CA ILE A 713 -20.69 -13.94 20.61
C ILE A 713 -21.32 -14.13 19.25
N ILE A 714 -21.50 -15.39 18.81
CA ILE A 714 -22.24 -15.76 17.62
C ILE A 714 -23.73 -15.91 17.99
N THR A 715 -24.63 -15.18 17.30
CA THR A 715 -26.06 -15.14 17.59
C THR A 715 -26.93 -15.07 16.34
N ASN A 716 -28.13 -15.67 16.42
CA ASN A 716 -29.17 -15.55 15.39
C ASN A 716 -29.95 -14.21 15.49
N TYR A 717 -29.85 -13.51 16.63
CA TYR A 717 -30.59 -12.26 16.92
C TYR A 717 -29.65 -11.09 17.17
N PRO A 718 -28.89 -10.62 16.18
CA PRO A 718 -27.95 -9.52 16.38
C PRO A 718 -28.61 -8.21 16.76
N ASP A 719 -29.88 -7.99 16.37
CA ASP A 719 -30.69 -6.83 16.72
C ASP A 719 -30.91 -6.70 18.25
N ARG A 720 -31.08 -7.81 18.94
CA ARG A 720 -31.30 -7.87 20.39
C ARG A 720 -30.01 -7.93 21.18
N MET A 721 -28.98 -8.56 20.59
CA MET A 721 -27.69 -8.84 21.25
C MET A 721 -27.02 -7.56 21.76
N PHE A 722 -27.00 -6.48 20.95
CA PHE A 722 -26.39 -5.21 21.34
C PHE A 722 -26.96 -4.68 22.67
N GLY A 723 -28.30 -4.70 22.83
CA GLY A 723 -28.95 -4.29 24.08
C GLY A 723 -28.69 -5.25 25.24
N TRP A 724 -28.52 -6.56 24.98
CA TRP A 724 -28.26 -7.57 26.00
C TRP A 724 -26.87 -7.49 26.60
N ILE A 725 -25.87 -7.07 25.81
CA ILE A 725 -24.46 -6.93 26.24
C ILE A 725 -24.08 -5.49 26.64
N GLY A 726 -25.05 -4.57 26.68
CA GLY A 726 -24.85 -3.18 27.15
C GLY A 726 -24.08 -2.30 26.13
N LYS A 727 -24.36 -2.46 24.84
CA LYS A 727 -23.84 -1.61 23.76
C LYS A 727 -24.88 -0.64 23.24
#